data_ee0a1527778cc1e364af7b6deeabd5d0
#
_entry.id   ee0a1527778cc1e364af7b6deeabd5d0
#
_cell.length_a   1.000
_cell.length_b   1.000
_cell.length_c   1.000
_cell.angle_alpha   90.00
_cell.angle_beta   90.00
_cell.angle_gamma   90.00
#
_symmetry.space_group_name_H-M   'P 1'
#
loop_
_entity.id
_entity.type
_entity.pdbx_description
1 polymer ?
#
loop_
_entity_poly.entity_id
_entity_poly.type
_entity_poly.pdbx_seq_one_letter_code
_entity_poly.pdbx_strand_id
1 'polypeptide(L)'
;MKSELIIKGARMHNLKNIDVTIPRNKLVVITGLSGSGKSSLAFDTIYAEGHRRFVESLSSYARMFLGQLDKPDVDSIEGLSPAISIDQKTTSRNPRSTVGTVTEIYDYLRLLYARIGVPHCPVCGKEIRQQTTDQIIDRIMVLPEVTRFMIMAPVVRSQKGRHEKVLESAKKSGYVRVRVDGSMYELSEKIELDKNKKHSIEIVVDRLVMREDVRPRLGDSVETALSLADGHLVVCTVPRDGEKEENLEFSQSYACEEHEISFGELEPRMFSFNNPQGACPHCSGLGEMNVLSVDKMIPDRSLSLSEGAIAVNGFKTLEEESWNGPLFAAVGKKFGFTMNTPLEKFTEKQMDILLHGSGDEKYDIVRYFGGEAHHQLAKFEGIIGIIENRIRMSGNDYYDEFVDQTECPVCHGARLSPIVLAVTVGGKNIHEFCSLSITDALDFVNGLELTDTETAIAKEILKEIKARLGFLVSVGLDYLTLARKAGTLSGGEAQRIRLATQIGSSLVGVLYILDEPSIGLHQRDNAKLIATLKSLRDIGNSVLVVEHDEETMLSSDYIIDIGPGAGIHGGELVAAGTPEEVMNNPKSETGAYLSGRKKIAVPKTRRVGNGKFLEVVGAREHNLKNIDVTIPLGCFVCVTGVSGSGKSSLVNGIISPVLAKTLNRAITFPGKYKKMLGVENLDKVIVIDQSPIGRTPRSNPATYTGLFGDIRELFAKTPDAKAKGYTAGRFSFNTKGGRCEACEGDGVKKIEMHFLPDVYVKCDVCHGKRYNRDTLDVKYKGKSIYDVLDMTVEEGVRFFDGIPRIANRLKTLADVGLGYIKIGQSSTTLSGGEAQRVKLATELSKRSTGRTMYILDEPTTGLHSADVEKLIEVLEKLCDAGNSILVIEHNLDVIKTADYIIDLGPEGGSGGGNIVACGTPENVAKVEKSYTGQFLKKML
;
A
#
# COMPACT_ATOMS: atom_id res chain seq x y z
N MET A 1 29.89 -28.98 -6.88
CA MET A 1 29.06 -28.49 -5.75
C MET A 1 28.33 -29.70 -5.17
N LYS A 2 28.09 -29.73 -3.85
CA LYS A 2 27.29 -30.80 -3.24
C LYS A 2 25.88 -30.77 -3.86
N SER A 3 25.25 -31.90 -4.12
CA SER A 3 23.91 -32.04 -4.70
C SER A 3 22.79 -31.76 -3.70
N GLU A 4 23.13 -31.60 -2.43
CA GLU A 4 22.21 -31.50 -1.31
C GLU A 4 22.59 -30.38 -0.34
N LEU A 5 21.59 -29.80 0.30
CA LEU A 5 21.69 -28.94 1.46
C LEU A 5 21.45 -29.81 2.70
N ILE A 6 22.47 -29.98 3.56
CA ILE A 6 22.42 -30.83 4.74
C ILE A 6 22.43 -29.95 5.99
N ILE A 7 21.37 -30.05 6.78
CA ILE A 7 21.20 -29.35 8.05
C ILE A 7 21.27 -30.39 9.16
N LYS A 8 22.12 -30.13 10.17
CA LYS A 8 22.27 -31.01 11.33
C LYS A 8 22.01 -30.23 12.61
N GLY A 9 21.19 -30.80 13.47
CA GLY A 9 20.94 -30.32 14.82
C GLY A 9 20.21 -28.96 14.86
N ALA A 10 19.19 -28.75 14.04
CA ALA A 10 18.40 -27.51 14.10
C ALA A 10 17.52 -27.46 15.35
N ARG A 11 17.68 -26.38 16.16
CA ARG A 11 17.01 -26.16 17.48
C ARG A 11 16.37 -24.82 17.65
N MET A 12 16.17 -24.06 16.53
CA MET A 12 15.50 -22.76 16.62
C MET A 12 14.06 -22.90 17.10
N HIS A 13 13.67 -22.07 18.04
CA HIS A 13 12.32 -22.01 18.63
C HIS A 13 11.84 -23.37 19.15
N ASN A 14 10.89 -24.00 18.46
CA ASN A 14 10.32 -25.30 18.85
C ASN A 14 10.93 -26.52 18.13
N LEU A 15 11.91 -26.31 17.28
CA LEU A 15 12.59 -27.42 16.59
C LEU A 15 13.34 -28.30 17.57
N LYS A 16 13.14 -29.62 17.48
CA LYS A 16 13.63 -30.61 18.42
C LYS A 16 14.93 -31.31 17.94
N ASN A 17 15.98 -30.50 17.69
CA ASN A 17 17.29 -31.01 17.26
C ASN A 17 17.17 -31.88 16.00
N ILE A 18 16.53 -31.37 14.96
CA ILE A 18 16.26 -32.14 13.76
C ILE A 18 17.40 -32.08 12.74
N ASP A 19 17.59 -33.19 12.05
CA ASP A 19 18.47 -33.32 10.89
C ASP A 19 17.60 -33.36 9.63
N VAL A 20 17.92 -32.50 8.63
CA VAL A 20 17.14 -32.41 7.39
C VAL A 20 18.09 -32.36 6.20
N THR A 21 17.82 -33.20 5.19
CA THR A 21 18.51 -33.15 3.89
C THR A 21 17.57 -32.68 2.81
N ILE A 22 17.97 -31.64 2.09
CA ILE A 22 17.15 -30.98 1.07
C ILE A 22 17.85 -31.10 -0.28
N PRO A 23 17.23 -31.67 -1.32
CA PRO A 23 17.82 -31.75 -2.64
C PRO A 23 17.93 -30.35 -3.26
N ARG A 24 19.07 -30.07 -3.91
CA ARG A 24 19.29 -28.78 -4.61
C ARG A 24 18.69 -28.81 -6.02
N ASN A 25 18.46 -27.62 -6.57
CA ASN A 25 17.85 -27.42 -7.90
C ASN A 25 16.50 -28.14 -8.04
N LYS A 26 15.73 -28.10 -6.97
CA LYS A 26 14.39 -28.68 -6.86
C LYS A 26 13.41 -27.69 -6.28
N LEU A 27 12.13 -27.89 -6.57
CA LEU A 27 11.03 -27.25 -5.89
C LEU A 27 10.69 -28.09 -4.66
N VAL A 28 11.01 -27.56 -3.48
CA VAL A 28 10.83 -28.22 -2.19
C VAL A 28 9.77 -27.49 -1.38
N VAL A 29 8.80 -28.22 -0.88
CA VAL A 29 7.75 -27.64 -0.01
C VAL A 29 7.99 -28.06 1.43
N ILE A 30 8.02 -27.10 2.34
CA ILE A 30 7.97 -27.32 3.79
C ILE A 30 6.53 -27.14 4.24
N THR A 31 5.93 -28.15 4.80
CA THR A 31 4.54 -28.18 5.25
C THR A 31 4.39 -28.71 6.68
N GLY A 32 3.16 -28.75 7.19
CA GLY A 32 2.80 -29.22 8.54
C GLY A 32 1.80 -28.28 9.21
N LEU A 33 1.32 -28.61 10.39
CA LEU A 33 0.35 -27.83 11.15
C LEU A 33 0.80 -26.38 11.44
N SER A 34 -0.14 -25.48 11.65
CA SER A 34 0.19 -24.12 12.09
C SER A 34 0.95 -24.17 13.42
N GLY A 35 2.09 -23.44 13.51
CA GLY A 35 2.95 -23.48 14.70
C GLY A 35 3.81 -24.75 14.86
N SER A 36 3.92 -25.62 13.85
CA SER A 36 4.76 -26.83 13.92
C SER A 36 6.27 -26.56 13.82
N GLY A 37 6.72 -25.38 13.37
CA GLY A 37 8.13 -25.03 13.23
C GLY A 37 8.63 -24.85 11.79
N LYS A 38 7.72 -24.80 10.81
CA LYS A 38 8.06 -24.61 9.38
C LYS A 38 8.88 -23.35 9.13
N SER A 39 8.36 -22.21 9.58
CA SER A 39 9.04 -20.92 9.41
C SER A 39 10.33 -20.86 10.20
N SER A 40 10.42 -21.53 11.37
CA SER A 40 11.65 -21.65 12.15
C SER A 40 12.75 -22.41 11.38
N LEU A 41 12.39 -23.44 10.62
CA LEU A 41 13.34 -24.13 9.75
C LEU A 41 13.71 -23.28 8.53
N ALA A 42 12.72 -22.78 7.79
CA ALA A 42 12.92 -22.07 6.52
C ALA A 42 13.62 -20.71 6.70
N PHE A 43 13.09 -19.87 7.59
CA PHE A 43 13.53 -18.47 7.73
C PHE A 43 14.51 -18.28 8.87
N ASP A 44 14.20 -18.76 10.08
CA ASP A 44 15.04 -18.51 11.25
C ASP A 44 16.29 -19.41 11.29
N THR A 45 16.34 -20.49 10.50
CA THR A 45 17.51 -21.39 10.39
C THR A 45 18.20 -21.26 9.03
N ILE A 46 17.54 -21.64 7.93
CA ILE A 46 18.19 -21.73 6.60
C ILE A 46 18.50 -20.36 6.04
N TYR A 47 17.48 -19.47 5.98
CA TYR A 47 17.67 -18.12 5.46
C TYR A 47 18.60 -17.30 6.35
N ALA A 48 18.42 -17.34 7.67
CA ALA A 48 19.23 -16.60 8.62
C ALA A 48 20.72 -16.93 8.46
N GLU A 49 21.07 -18.22 8.33
CA GLU A 49 22.47 -18.63 8.13
C GLU A 49 22.97 -18.23 6.73
N GLY A 50 22.16 -18.35 5.69
CA GLY A 50 22.52 -17.93 4.34
C GLY A 50 22.79 -16.44 4.26
N HIS A 51 21.92 -15.62 4.83
CA HIS A 51 22.07 -14.18 4.91
C HIS A 51 23.29 -13.79 5.77
N ARG A 52 23.49 -14.43 6.93
CA ARG A 52 24.65 -14.19 7.80
C ARG A 52 25.96 -14.42 7.05
N ARG A 53 26.13 -15.55 6.35
CA ARG A 53 27.31 -15.86 5.53
C ARG A 53 27.53 -14.86 4.42
N PHE A 54 26.46 -14.42 3.77
CA PHE A 54 26.54 -13.40 2.73
C PHE A 54 27.01 -12.07 3.33
N VAL A 55 26.42 -11.59 4.41
CA VAL A 55 26.80 -10.35 5.08
C VAL A 55 28.23 -10.39 5.60
N GLU A 56 28.69 -11.54 6.13
CA GLU A 56 30.08 -11.72 6.58
C GLU A 56 31.10 -11.64 5.44
N SER A 57 30.69 -11.95 4.20
CA SER A 57 31.56 -11.80 3.03
C SER A 57 31.75 -10.36 2.56
N LEU A 58 30.93 -9.42 3.06
CA LEU A 58 30.97 -8.02 2.68
C LEU A 58 31.98 -7.21 3.50
N SER A 59 32.31 -5.99 3.03
CA SER A 59 33.17 -5.07 3.76
C SER A 59 32.56 -4.68 5.12
N SER A 60 33.42 -4.28 6.09
CA SER A 60 32.96 -3.83 7.41
C SER A 60 31.97 -2.67 7.33
N TYR A 61 32.13 -1.78 6.36
CA TYR A 61 31.23 -0.66 6.10
C TYR A 61 29.85 -1.13 5.64
N ALA A 62 29.77 -2.02 4.65
CA ALA A 62 28.52 -2.59 4.17
C ALA A 62 27.76 -3.38 5.27
N ARG A 63 28.49 -4.11 6.14
CA ARG A 63 27.91 -4.83 7.27
C ARG A 63 27.20 -3.93 8.28
N MET A 64 27.68 -2.70 8.49
CA MET A 64 27.02 -1.72 9.38
C MET A 64 25.62 -1.34 8.90
N PHE A 65 25.38 -1.33 7.59
CA PHE A 65 24.10 -0.93 7.01
C PHE A 65 23.08 -2.07 6.84
N LEU A 66 23.57 -3.31 6.66
CA LEU A 66 22.69 -4.45 6.34
C LEU A 66 22.13 -5.17 7.56
N GLY A 67 22.60 -4.83 8.76
CA GLY A 67 22.23 -5.54 10.00
C GLY A 67 22.74 -6.97 10.02
N GLN A 68 23.17 -7.48 11.17
CA GLN A 68 23.47 -8.89 11.35
C GLN A 68 22.25 -9.60 11.92
N LEU A 69 21.83 -10.69 11.28
CA LEU A 69 20.93 -11.65 11.90
C LEU A 69 21.71 -12.44 12.96
N ASP A 70 21.05 -12.77 14.06
CA ASP A 70 21.64 -13.65 15.08
C ASP A 70 22.01 -14.99 14.46
N LYS A 71 23.10 -15.59 14.95
CA LYS A 71 23.50 -16.93 14.54
C LYS A 71 22.40 -17.93 14.92
N PRO A 72 21.83 -18.68 13.96
CA PRO A 72 20.82 -19.68 14.30
C PRO A 72 21.40 -20.79 15.18
N ASP A 73 20.56 -21.35 16.04
CA ASP A 73 20.91 -22.50 16.86
C ASP A 73 20.84 -23.79 16.03
N VAL A 74 21.96 -24.11 15.41
CA VAL A 74 22.16 -25.26 14.51
C VAL A 74 23.60 -25.73 14.60
N ASP A 75 23.81 -27.02 14.54
CA ASP A 75 25.19 -27.59 14.61
C ASP A 75 25.96 -27.28 13.32
N SER A 76 25.39 -27.57 12.18
CA SER A 76 25.98 -27.23 10.87
C SER A 76 24.99 -27.16 9.74
N ILE A 77 25.27 -26.30 8.74
CA ILE A 77 24.55 -26.26 7.46
C ILE A 77 25.60 -26.35 6.34
N GLU A 78 25.52 -27.39 5.54
CA GLU A 78 26.42 -27.65 4.41
C GLU A 78 25.67 -27.55 3.08
N GLY A 79 26.35 -27.11 2.02
CA GLY A 79 25.78 -27.01 0.69
C GLY A 79 24.88 -25.77 0.48
N LEU A 80 24.91 -24.80 1.39
CA LEU A 80 24.08 -23.57 1.34
C LEU A 80 24.54 -22.66 0.20
N SER A 81 23.60 -22.26 -0.64
CA SER A 81 23.75 -21.22 -1.68
C SER A 81 23.40 -19.83 -1.11
N PRO A 82 23.75 -18.74 -1.82
CA PRO A 82 23.18 -17.42 -1.50
C PRO A 82 21.66 -17.52 -1.41
N ALA A 83 21.08 -17.03 -0.31
CA ALA A 83 19.66 -17.18 -0.04
C ALA A 83 18.92 -15.84 -0.20
N ILE A 84 17.77 -15.87 -0.87
CA ILE A 84 16.85 -14.75 -1.04
C ILE A 84 15.51 -15.12 -0.41
N SER A 85 15.03 -14.29 0.51
CA SER A 85 13.73 -14.45 1.15
C SER A 85 12.68 -13.57 0.47
N ILE A 86 11.50 -14.15 0.24
CA ILE A 86 10.31 -13.44 -0.25
C ILE A 86 9.17 -13.68 0.75
N ASP A 87 9.10 -12.81 1.76
CA ASP A 87 8.12 -12.86 2.84
C ASP A 87 6.91 -11.95 2.59
N GLN A 88 5.86 -12.09 3.42
CA GLN A 88 4.63 -11.31 3.31
C GLN A 88 4.67 -9.93 4.00
N LYS A 89 5.61 -9.71 4.90
CA LYS A 89 5.49 -8.69 5.97
C LYS A 89 5.68 -7.23 5.58
N THR A 90 6.03 -6.89 4.33
CA THR A 90 6.38 -5.50 4.01
C THR A 90 5.66 -4.95 2.79
N THR A 91 4.48 -4.39 2.98
CA THR A 91 3.96 -3.36 2.07
C THR A 91 4.69 -2.04 2.38
N SER A 92 5.30 -1.43 1.36
CA SER A 92 5.92 -0.12 1.52
C SER A 92 4.84 0.90 1.90
N ARG A 93 5.02 1.58 3.03
CA ARG A 93 4.13 2.69 3.45
C ARG A 93 4.48 4.01 2.77
N ASN A 94 5.49 4.03 1.92
CA ASN A 94 5.88 5.23 1.20
C ASN A 94 4.81 5.59 0.15
N PRO A 95 4.14 6.75 0.24
CA PRO A 95 3.08 7.15 -0.69
C PRO A 95 3.60 7.37 -2.12
N ARG A 96 4.91 7.48 -2.30
CA ARG A 96 5.55 7.65 -3.60
C ARG A 96 5.85 6.32 -4.31
N SER A 97 5.79 5.18 -3.59
CA SER A 97 6.03 3.87 -4.19
C SER A 97 4.81 3.40 -4.98
N THR A 98 5.02 2.99 -6.23
CA THR A 98 4.00 2.41 -7.11
C THR A 98 4.45 1.03 -7.60
N VAL A 99 3.54 0.25 -8.18
CA VAL A 99 3.89 -1.02 -8.83
C VAL A 99 5.02 -0.78 -9.86
N GLY A 100 4.90 0.25 -10.70
CA GLY A 100 5.93 0.58 -11.70
C GLY A 100 7.30 0.87 -11.12
N THR A 101 7.38 1.55 -9.97
CA THR A 101 8.67 1.86 -9.32
C THR A 101 9.27 0.66 -8.58
N VAL A 102 8.44 -0.18 -7.96
CA VAL A 102 8.90 -1.39 -7.25
C VAL A 102 9.41 -2.45 -8.23
N THR A 103 8.82 -2.53 -9.41
CA THR A 103 9.22 -3.46 -10.48
C THR A 103 10.34 -2.91 -11.38
N GLU A 104 10.81 -1.70 -11.12
CA GLU A 104 11.78 -0.95 -11.94
C GLU A 104 11.31 -0.66 -13.39
N ILE A 105 10.10 -1.07 -13.77
CA ILE A 105 9.54 -0.80 -15.11
C ILE A 105 9.47 0.70 -15.36
N TYR A 106 9.15 1.49 -14.34
CA TYR A 106 9.07 2.94 -14.46
C TYR A 106 10.41 3.58 -14.82
N ASP A 107 11.53 3.02 -14.41
CA ASP A 107 12.87 3.52 -14.76
C ASP A 107 13.17 3.31 -16.25
N TYR A 108 12.78 2.18 -16.80
CA TYR A 108 12.87 1.93 -18.25
C TYR A 108 11.89 2.80 -19.04
N LEU A 109 10.69 3.04 -18.53
CA LEU A 109 9.73 3.96 -19.17
C LEU A 109 10.27 5.39 -19.21
N ARG A 110 10.86 5.89 -18.15
CA ARG A 110 11.49 7.22 -18.15
C ARG A 110 12.58 7.33 -19.21
N LEU A 111 13.36 6.28 -19.38
CA LEU A 111 14.39 6.22 -20.43
C LEU A 111 13.76 6.17 -21.83
N LEU A 112 12.71 5.37 -22.01
CA LEU A 112 12.00 5.26 -23.29
C LEU A 112 11.43 6.61 -23.72
N TYR A 113 10.66 7.27 -22.83
CA TYR A 113 10.05 8.57 -23.11
C TYR A 113 11.08 9.69 -23.32
N ALA A 114 12.24 9.63 -22.68
CA ALA A 114 13.31 10.58 -22.91
C ALA A 114 14.02 10.37 -24.27
N ARG A 115 14.02 9.16 -24.82
CA ARG A 115 14.78 8.84 -26.04
C ARG A 115 13.96 8.86 -27.32
N ILE A 116 12.71 8.41 -27.28
CA ILE A 116 11.80 8.35 -28.42
C ILE A 116 10.47 9.09 -28.21
N GLY A 117 10.35 9.81 -27.09
CA GLY A 117 9.12 10.57 -26.79
C GLY A 117 8.97 11.77 -27.70
N VAL A 118 7.76 11.97 -28.20
CA VAL A 118 7.35 13.10 -29.04
C VAL A 118 6.69 14.15 -28.18
N PRO A 119 7.27 15.35 -27.99
CA PRO A 119 6.67 16.42 -27.22
C PRO A 119 5.56 17.11 -27.99
N HIS A 120 4.50 17.46 -27.26
CA HIS A 120 3.36 18.21 -27.75
C HIS A 120 3.17 19.47 -26.89
N CYS A 121 2.57 20.50 -27.47
CA CYS A 121 2.22 21.68 -26.70
C CYS A 121 1.09 21.36 -25.71
N PRO A 122 1.27 21.57 -24.39
CA PRO A 122 0.24 21.25 -23.41
C PRO A 122 -1.03 22.13 -23.53
N VAL A 123 -0.98 23.21 -24.32
CA VAL A 123 -2.10 24.13 -24.53
C VAL A 123 -2.85 23.83 -25.82
N CYS A 124 -2.17 23.73 -26.97
CA CYS A 124 -2.80 23.52 -28.27
C CYS A 124 -2.71 22.08 -28.81
N GLY A 125 -1.96 21.20 -28.14
CA GLY A 125 -1.82 19.80 -28.55
C GLY A 125 -0.96 19.55 -29.79
N LYS A 126 -0.41 20.59 -30.44
CA LYS A 126 0.42 20.45 -31.62
C LYS A 126 1.74 19.77 -31.29
N GLU A 127 2.19 18.88 -32.16
CA GLU A 127 3.50 18.26 -32.07
C GLU A 127 4.59 19.32 -32.18
N ILE A 128 5.57 19.24 -31.29
CA ILE A 128 6.72 20.15 -31.25
C ILE A 128 7.93 19.37 -31.76
N ARG A 129 8.52 19.85 -32.87
CA ARG A 129 9.72 19.27 -33.48
C ARG A 129 10.88 20.23 -33.33
N GLN A 130 12.09 19.68 -33.21
CA GLN A 130 13.30 20.45 -33.36
C GLN A 130 13.44 20.83 -34.84
N GLN A 131 13.72 22.10 -35.10
CA GLN A 131 14.05 22.54 -36.45
C GLN A 131 15.55 22.31 -36.69
N THR A 132 15.89 21.60 -37.74
CA THR A 132 17.31 21.52 -38.16
C THR A 132 17.77 22.85 -38.76
N THR A 133 19.08 23.12 -38.75
CA THR A 133 19.64 24.34 -39.37
C THR A 133 19.19 24.47 -40.82
N ASP A 134 19.18 23.38 -41.59
CA ASP A 134 18.74 23.39 -43.00
C ASP A 134 17.25 23.74 -43.11
N GLN A 135 16.38 23.22 -42.25
CA GLN A 135 14.97 23.57 -42.27
C GLN A 135 14.71 25.03 -41.91
N ILE A 136 15.49 25.58 -40.94
CA ILE A 136 15.46 27.02 -40.65
C ILE A 136 15.88 27.83 -41.85
N ILE A 137 16.97 27.48 -42.51
CA ILE A 137 17.45 28.15 -43.73
C ILE A 137 16.41 28.08 -44.84
N ASP A 138 15.84 26.89 -45.09
CA ASP A 138 14.80 26.71 -46.14
C ASP A 138 13.57 27.58 -45.86
N ARG A 139 13.16 27.72 -44.59
CA ARG A 139 12.03 28.55 -44.20
C ARG A 139 12.34 30.05 -44.36
N ILE A 140 13.58 30.48 -44.09
CA ILE A 140 14.02 31.86 -44.31
C ILE A 140 14.06 32.15 -45.82
N MET A 141 14.49 31.18 -46.63
CA MET A 141 14.58 31.31 -48.11
C MET A 141 13.21 31.50 -48.78
N VAL A 142 12.10 31.26 -48.08
CA VAL A 142 10.73 31.52 -48.60
C VAL A 142 10.39 33.02 -48.60
N LEU A 143 11.17 33.86 -47.90
CA LEU A 143 10.93 35.29 -47.89
C LEU A 143 11.00 35.86 -49.35
N PRO A 144 10.16 36.88 -49.66
CA PRO A 144 10.13 37.48 -50.98
C PRO A 144 11.50 38.00 -51.40
N GLU A 145 11.80 37.91 -52.71
CA GLU A 145 13.03 38.49 -53.25
C GLU A 145 13.18 39.99 -52.94
N VAL A 146 14.45 40.44 -52.76
CA VAL A 146 14.81 41.82 -52.39
C VAL A 146 14.38 42.22 -51.01
N THR A 147 13.79 41.30 -50.15
CA THR A 147 13.51 41.59 -48.74
C THR A 147 14.84 41.78 -47.99
N ARG A 148 14.92 42.90 -47.22
CA ARG A 148 16.05 43.14 -46.35
C ARG A 148 15.70 42.55 -44.98
N PHE A 149 16.62 41.79 -44.37
CA PHE A 149 16.42 41.19 -43.07
C PHE A 149 17.71 41.12 -42.26
N MET A 150 17.53 41.01 -40.94
CA MET A 150 18.62 40.88 -39.98
C MET A 150 18.55 39.52 -39.33
N ILE A 151 19.68 38.86 -39.16
CA ILE A 151 19.85 37.64 -38.36
C ILE A 151 20.31 38.10 -36.99
N MET A 152 19.54 37.75 -35.96
CA MET A 152 19.79 38.17 -34.58
C MET A 152 19.82 36.96 -33.63
N ALA A 153 20.73 37.02 -32.66
CA ALA A 153 20.89 36.05 -31.60
C ALA A 153 20.31 36.57 -30.30
N PRO A 154 19.18 36.03 -29.77
CA PRO A 154 18.56 36.47 -28.53
C PRO A 154 19.30 35.90 -27.31
N VAL A 155 20.38 36.58 -26.88
CA VAL A 155 21.28 36.14 -25.80
C VAL A 155 20.74 36.40 -24.40
N VAL A 156 19.77 37.31 -24.20
CA VAL A 156 19.05 37.56 -22.98
C VAL A 156 17.57 37.66 -23.26
N ARG A 157 16.74 36.89 -22.59
CA ARG A 157 15.30 36.87 -22.78
C ARG A 157 14.59 37.16 -21.48
N SER A 158 13.97 38.35 -21.40
CA SER A 158 13.13 38.76 -20.27
C SER A 158 13.75 38.54 -18.88
N GLN A 159 15.07 38.77 -18.72
CA GLN A 159 15.82 38.57 -17.47
C GLN A 159 16.13 39.92 -16.81
N LYS A 160 16.03 39.94 -15.46
CA LYS A 160 16.44 41.10 -14.66
C LYS A 160 17.96 41.21 -14.58
N GLY A 161 18.49 42.40 -14.71
CA GLY A 161 19.93 42.66 -14.58
C GLY A 161 20.45 43.77 -15.48
N ARG A 162 21.67 44.22 -15.25
CA ARG A 162 22.32 45.21 -16.10
C ARG A 162 23.00 44.61 -17.34
N HIS A 163 23.23 43.34 -17.35
CA HIS A 163 23.79 42.52 -18.44
C HIS A 163 25.09 43.11 -19.10
N GLU A 164 25.86 43.91 -18.33
CA GLU A 164 27.08 44.59 -18.81
C GLU A 164 28.09 43.58 -19.41
N LYS A 165 28.27 42.43 -18.76
CA LYS A 165 29.18 41.40 -19.23
C LYS A 165 28.76 40.82 -20.63
N VAL A 166 27.48 40.70 -20.88
CA VAL A 166 26.97 40.20 -22.17
C VAL A 166 27.27 41.20 -23.28
N LEU A 167 26.98 42.49 -22.99
CA LEU A 167 27.26 43.57 -23.95
C LEU A 167 28.77 43.74 -24.21
N GLU A 168 29.60 43.67 -23.16
CA GLU A 168 31.05 43.69 -23.32
C GLU A 168 31.60 42.48 -24.09
N SER A 169 31.06 41.31 -23.87
CA SER A 169 31.45 40.09 -24.61
C SER A 169 31.11 40.24 -26.07
N ALA A 170 29.90 40.68 -26.40
CA ALA A 170 29.44 40.90 -27.77
C ALA A 170 30.37 41.93 -28.47
N LYS A 171 30.74 43.04 -27.78
CA LYS A 171 31.65 44.05 -28.31
C LYS A 171 33.07 43.50 -28.55
N LYS A 172 33.60 42.69 -27.62
CA LYS A 172 34.89 42.01 -27.75
C LYS A 172 34.91 40.99 -28.94
N SER A 173 33.81 40.34 -29.21
CA SER A 173 33.66 39.40 -30.32
C SER A 173 33.45 40.09 -31.68
N GLY A 174 33.42 41.41 -31.71
CA GLY A 174 33.43 42.20 -32.96
C GLY A 174 32.02 42.51 -33.50
N TYR A 175 30.97 42.24 -32.75
CA TYR A 175 29.63 42.66 -33.14
C TYR A 175 29.46 44.16 -32.99
N VAL A 176 28.69 44.78 -33.90
CA VAL A 176 28.56 46.22 -33.98
C VAL A 176 27.25 46.72 -33.36
N ARG A 177 26.17 45.92 -33.52
CA ARG A 177 24.79 46.31 -33.15
C ARG A 177 24.11 45.29 -32.25
N VAL A 178 23.23 45.82 -31.44
CA VAL A 178 22.41 45.03 -30.54
C VAL A 178 21.00 45.65 -30.47
N ARG A 179 19.96 44.83 -30.42
CA ARG A 179 18.60 45.29 -30.13
C ARG A 179 18.33 45.01 -28.63
N VAL A 180 17.96 46.02 -27.90
CA VAL A 180 17.62 45.94 -26.48
C VAL A 180 16.20 46.44 -26.29
N ASP A 181 15.33 45.58 -25.73
CA ASP A 181 13.91 45.86 -25.48
C ASP A 181 13.21 46.44 -26.74
N GLY A 182 13.52 45.90 -27.89
CA GLY A 182 12.98 46.28 -29.21
C GLY A 182 13.65 47.50 -29.86
N SER A 183 14.59 48.20 -29.18
CA SER A 183 15.32 49.37 -29.71
C SER A 183 16.74 49.00 -30.13
N MET A 184 17.18 49.52 -31.33
CA MET A 184 18.52 49.25 -31.87
C MET A 184 19.52 50.20 -31.24
N TYR A 185 20.66 49.64 -30.81
CA TYR A 185 21.81 50.37 -30.25
C TYR A 185 23.09 49.96 -30.98
N GLU A 186 24.05 50.88 -31.02
CA GLU A 186 25.42 50.52 -31.39
C GLU A 186 26.23 50.14 -30.14
N LEU A 187 26.96 49.02 -30.18
CA LEU A 187 27.78 48.58 -29.05
C LEU A 187 28.96 49.53 -28.73
N SER A 188 29.18 50.52 -29.58
CA SER A 188 30.08 51.63 -29.30
C SER A 188 29.51 52.59 -28.28
N GLU A 189 28.22 52.73 -28.17
CA GLU A 189 27.47 53.59 -27.23
C GLU A 189 27.43 53.02 -25.85
N LYS A 190 27.20 53.87 -24.83
CA LYS A 190 27.01 53.44 -23.46
C LYS A 190 25.56 53.04 -23.23
N ILE A 191 25.29 51.77 -23.13
CA ILE A 191 23.96 51.23 -22.90
C ILE A 191 23.78 50.97 -21.40
N GLU A 192 22.94 51.78 -20.76
CA GLU A 192 22.62 51.62 -19.31
C GLU A 192 21.27 50.95 -19.11
N LEU A 193 21.29 49.79 -18.46
CA LEU A 193 20.08 48.97 -18.17
C LEU A 193 19.72 48.99 -16.68
N ASP A 194 18.43 49.05 -16.37
CA ASP A 194 17.93 49.06 -14.99
C ASP A 194 18.00 47.64 -14.40
N LYS A 195 18.73 47.49 -13.29
CA LYS A 195 18.93 46.24 -12.58
C LYS A 195 17.60 45.54 -12.18
N ASN A 196 16.55 46.30 -11.97
CA ASN A 196 15.25 45.80 -11.44
C ASN A 196 14.21 45.49 -12.53
N LYS A 197 14.49 45.90 -13.77
CA LYS A 197 13.62 45.61 -14.92
C LYS A 197 14.08 44.33 -15.63
N LYS A 198 13.14 43.71 -16.31
CA LYS A 198 13.43 42.61 -17.23
C LYS A 198 13.85 43.20 -18.58
N HIS A 199 14.95 42.69 -19.12
CA HIS A 199 15.48 43.12 -20.42
C HIS A 199 15.58 41.93 -21.37
N SER A 200 15.42 42.20 -22.65
CA SER A 200 15.68 41.29 -23.77
C SER A 200 16.79 41.88 -24.63
N ILE A 201 17.84 41.10 -24.91
CA ILE A 201 19.01 41.53 -25.67
C ILE A 201 19.26 40.58 -26.81
N GLU A 202 19.26 41.08 -28.03
CA GLU A 202 19.47 40.38 -29.27
C GLU A 202 20.68 40.99 -29.99
N ILE A 203 21.71 40.15 -30.25
CA ILE A 203 22.91 40.55 -31.00
C ILE A 203 22.61 40.44 -32.47
N VAL A 204 22.84 41.49 -33.25
CA VAL A 204 22.74 41.45 -34.73
C VAL A 204 23.96 40.77 -35.26
N VAL A 205 23.79 39.55 -35.81
CA VAL A 205 24.85 38.73 -36.36
C VAL A 205 25.17 39.14 -37.82
N ASP A 206 24.13 39.27 -38.65
CA ASP A 206 24.28 39.70 -40.05
C ASP A 206 23.07 40.47 -40.56
N ARG A 207 23.27 41.21 -41.66
CA ARG A 207 22.22 41.94 -42.40
C ARG A 207 22.27 41.52 -43.87
N LEU A 208 21.19 40.85 -44.28
CA LEU A 208 21.14 40.22 -45.60
C LEU A 208 20.01 40.81 -46.46
N VAL A 209 20.12 40.58 -47.74
CA VAL A 209 19.05 40.86 -48.71
C VAL A 209 18.73 39.54 -49.43
N MET A 210 17.46 39.16 -49.46
CA MET A 210 17.01 37.93 -50.08
C MET A 210 17.34 37.92 -51.59
N ARG A 211 18.15 36.91 -51.99
CA ARG A 211 18.58 36.61 -53.38
C ARG A 211 18.81 35.10 -53.46
N GLU A 212 18.79 34.55 -54.65
CA GLU A 212 19.09 33.13 -54.88
C GLU A 212 20.49 32.67 -54.40
N ASP A 213 21.47 33.57 -54.47
CA ASP A 213 22.87 33.29 -54.07
C ASP A 213 23.20 33.53 -52.58
N VAL A 214 22.19 33.90 -51.78
CA VAL A 214 22.41 34.25 -50.35
C VAL A 214 22.57 33.02 -49.45
N ARG A 215 22.16 31.83 -49.88
CA ARG A 215 22.08 30.61 -49.09
C ARG A 215 23.38 30.25 -48.33
N PRO A 216 24.60 30.27 -48.90
CA PRO A 216 25.80 29.94 -48.15
C PRO A 216 26.08 30.91 -47.01
N ARG A 217 25.99 32.21 -47.25
CA ARG A 217 26.18 33.25 -46.25
C ARG A 217 25.08 33.24 -45.19
N LEU A 218 23.86 32.94 -45.60
CA LEU A 218 22.74 32.74 -44.66
C LEU A 218 23.03 31.55 -43.74
N GLY A 219 23.58 30.46 -44.27
CA GLY A 219 23.96 29.28 -43.47
C GLY A 219 24.95 29.64 -42.37
N ASP A 220 26.07 30.30 -42.74
CA ASP A 220 27.09 30.71 -41.79
C ASP A 220 26.53 31.67 -40.71
N SER A 221 25.64 32.59 -41.09
CA SER A 221 25.04 33.55 -40.18
C SER A 221 24.02 32.89 -39.22
N VAL A 222 23.25 31.94 -39.72
CA VAL A 222 22.29 31.14 -38.92
C VAL A 222 23.05 30.28 -37.93
N GLU A 223 24.09 29.55 -38.35
CA GLU A 223 24.88 28.72 -37.41
C GLU A 223 25.54 29.58 -36.32
N THR A 224 26.07 30.73 -36.70
CA THR A 224 26.66 31.68 -35.74
C THR A 224 25.62 32.19 -34.73
N ALA A 225 24.45 32.59 -35.19
CA ALA A 225 23.39 33.09 -34.32
C ALA A 225 22.87 32.00 -33.36
N LEU A 226 22.64 30.79 -33.89
CA LEU A 226 22.21 29.64 -33.10
C LEU A 226 23.25 29.26 -32.01
N SER A 227 24.54 29.29 -32.38
CA SER A 227 25.61 29.02 -31.40
C SER A 227 25.71 30.09 -30.30
N LEU A 228 25.45 31.36 -30.62
CA LEU A 228 25.49 32.45 -29.64
C LEU A 228 24.32 32.47 -28.67
N ALA A 229 23.15 32.00 -29.08
CA ALA A 229 21.89 32.07 -28.34
C ALA A 229 21.31 30.70 -27.98
N ASP A 230 22.20 29.72 -27.74
CA ASP A 230 21.82 28.36 -27.29
C ASP A 230 20.68 27.75 -28.14
N GLY A 231 20.86 27.81 -29.50
CA GLY A 231 19.91 27.21 -30.44
C GLY A 231 18.71 28.08 -30.79
N HIS A 232 18.73 29.37 -30.44
CA HIS A 232 17.63 30.29 -30.81
C HIS A 232 18.09 31.37 -31.81
N LEU A 233 17.17 31.75 -32.67
CA LEU A 233 17.40 32.69 -33.74
C LEU A 233 16.19 33.58 -33.96
N VAL A 234 16.39 34.86 -34.18
CA VAL A 234 15.37 35.81 -34.63
C VAL A 234 15.75 36.40 -35.97
N VAL A 235 14.87 36.29 -36.94
CA VAL A 235 14.98 36.94 -38.22
C VAL A 235 14.01 38.12 -38.28
N CYS A 236 14.56 39.29 -38.36
CA CYS A 236 13.81 40.52 -38.39
C CYS A 236 13.79 41.14 -39.79
N THR A 237 12.63 41.31 -40.38
CA THR A 237 12.49 42.00 -41.69
C THR A 237 12.64 43.49 -41.48
N VAL A 238 13.40 44.17 -42.35
CA VAL A 238 13.57 45.62 -42.34
C VAL A 238 12.55 46.22 -43.32
N PRO A 239 11.50 46.90 -42.81
CA PRO A 239 10.42 47.38 -43.63
C PRO A 239 10.87 48.48 -44.62
N ARG A 240 10.23 48.56 -45.77
CA ARG A 240 10.23 49.77 -46.64
C ARG A 240 9.15 50.72 -46.11
N ASP A 241 9.28 52.00 -46.44
CA ASP A 241 8.37 53.07 -46.03
C ASP A 241 6.88 52.62 -46.04
N GLY A 242 6.30 52.47 -44.82
CA GLY A 242 4.89 52.12 -44.54
C GLY A 242 4.57 50.65 -44.22
N GLU A 243 5.54 49.74 -44.20
CA GLU A 243 5.37 48.33 -43.77
C GLU A 243 5.77 48.19 -42.28
N LYS A 244 5.20 47.19 -41.61
CA LYS A 244 5.58 46.85 -40.22
C LYS A 244 6.78 45.86 -40.22
N GLU A 245 7.65 46.05 -39.21
CA GLU A 245 8.73 45.11 -38.89
C GLU A 245 8.10 43.77 -38.46
N GLU A 246 8.51 42.68 -39.12
CA GLU A 246 8.13 41.32 -38.75
C GLU A 246 9.31 40.57 -38.15
N ASN A 247 9.09 39.96 -37.01
CA ASN A 247 10.05 39.07 -36.38
C ASN A 247 9.63 37.62 -36.61
N LEU A 248 10.51 36.81 -37.24
CA LEU A 248 10.37 35.39 -37.38
C LEU A 248 11.30 34.74 -36.36
N GLU A 249 10.74 34.07 -35.38
CA GLU A 249 11.52 33.36 -34.37
C GLU A 249 11.70 31.89 -34.75
N PHE A 250 12.93 31.39 -34.61
CA PHE A 250 13.33 30.02 -34.89
C PHE A 250 14.06 29.44 -33.69
N SER A 251 13.89 28.14 -33.48
CA SER A 251 14.55 27.46 -32.38
C SER A 251 14.93 26.03 -32.78
N GLN A 252 16.16 25.65 -32.47
CA GLN A 252 16.59 24.25 -32.49
C GLN A 252 16.10 23.48 -31.28
N SER A 253 15.57 24.18 -30.24
CA SER A 253 14.93 23.56 -29.11
C SER A 253 13.49 23.21 -29.42
N TYR A 254 12.92 22.23 -28.70
CA TYR A 254 11.50 21.91 -28.79
C TYR A 254 10.69 23.09 -28.27
N ALA A 255 10.10 23.90 -29.12
CA ALA A 255 9.30 25.05 -28.73
C ALA A 255 8.00 25.16 -29.55
N CYS A 256 6.91 25.58 -28.88
CA CYS A 256 5.64 25.92 -29.51
C CYS A 256 5.65 27.40 -29.90
N GLU A 257 5.50 27.69 -31.17
CA GLU A 257 5.51 29.05 -31.74
C GLU A 257 4.33 29.90 -31.20
N GLU A 258 3.17 29.28 -30.87
CA GLU A 258 1.94 29.99 -30.46
C GLU A 258 1.88 30.31 -28.97
N HIS A 259 2.57 29.53 -28.14
CA HIS A 259 2.40 29.59 -26.68
C HIS A 259 3.69 29.85 -25.91
N GLU A 260 4.80 30.11 -26.59
CA GLU A 260 6.14 30.37 -26.00
C GLU A 260 6.61 29.27 -25.05
N ILE A 261 6.07 28.05 -25.14
CA ILE A 261 6.42 26.90 -24.31
C ILE A 261 7.57 26.19 -24.98
N SER A 262 8.73 26.17 -24.34
CA SER A 262 9.90 25.47 -24.81
C SER A 262 10.21 24.28 -23.92
N PHE A 263 10.51 23.13 -24.54
CA PHE A 263 11.06 21.97 -23.88
C PHE A 263 12.58 22.05 -23.99
N GLY A 264 13.27 21.85 -22.89
CA GLY A 264 14.70 21.57 -22.94
C GLY A 264 14.98 20.18 -23.54
N GLU A 265 16.21 19.72 -23.49
CA GLU A 265 16.54 18.34 -23.83
C GLU A 265 15.72 17.37 -22.97
N LEU A 266 15.08 16.38 -23.59
CA LEU A 266 14.30 15.39 -22.88
C LEU A 266 15.22 14.44 -22.10
N GLU A 267 15.27 14.60 -20.79
CA GLU A 267 16.10 13.79 -19.90
C GLU A 267 15.22 12.83 -19.05
N PRO A 268 15.71 11.63 -18.72
CA PRO A 268 14.96 10.66 -17.90
C PRO A 268 14.51 11.22 -16.54
N ARG A 269 15.25 12.19 -15.97
CA ARG A 269 14.89 12.83 -14.69
C ARG A 269 13.63 13.70 -14.78
N MET A 270 13.29 14.23 -15.96
CA MET A 270 12.06 14.99 -16.19
C MET A 270 10.81 14.13 -16.04
N PHE A 271 10.89 12.84 -16.34
CA PHE A 271 9.80 11.89 -16.23
C PHE A 271 9.69 11.27 -14.83
N SER A 272 10.43 11.77 -13.85
CA SER A 272 10.36 11.29 -12.46
C SER A 272 9.50 12.20 -11.60
N PHE A 273 8.43 11.65 -11.04
CA PHE A 273 7.61 12.36 -10.06
C PHE A 273 8.30 12.56 -8.69
N ASN A 274 9.48 11.95 -8.48
CA ASN A 274 10.33 12.16 -7.31
C ASN A 274 11.35 13.27 -7.52
N ASN A 275 11.49 13.78 -8.75
CA ASN A 275 12.41 14.87 -9.09
C ASN A 275 11.60 16.18 -9.26
N PRO A 276 12.06 17.31 -8.67
CA PRO A 276 11.36 18.60 -8.79
C PRO A 276 11.13 19.07 -10.24
N GLN A 277 11.97 18.67 -11.19
CA GLN A 277 11.83 19.03 -12.61
C GLN A 277 10.63 18.33 -13.28
N GLY A 278 10.29 17.12 -12.83
CA GLY A 278 9.20 16.33 -13.42
C GLY A 278 7.94 16.34 -12.59
N ALA A 279 8.08 16.51 -11.28
CA ALA A 279 6.96 16.45 -10.34
C ALA A 279 5.93 17.57 -10.60
N CYS A 280 4.67 17.26 -10.41
CA CYS A 280 3.63 18.29 -10.36
C CYS A 280 3.96 19.28 -9.23
N PRO A 281 4.06 20.59 -9.51
CA PRO A 281 4.46 21.57 -8.51
C PRO A 281 3.44 21.74 -7.39
N HIS A 282 2.16 21.44 -7.65
CA HIS A 282 1.08 21.59 -6.68
C HIS A 282 1.08 20.49 -5.60
N CYS A 283 1.19 19.20 -6.02
CA CYS A 283 1.22 18.08 -5.08
C CYS A 283 2.63 17.52 -4.83
N SER A 284 3.67 18.15 -5.34
CA SER A 284 5.06 17.70 -5.21
C SER A 284 5.27 16.22 -5.60
N GLY A 285 4.56 15.76 -6.63
CA GLY A 285 4.65 14.40 -7.17
C GLY A 285 3.86 13.34 -6.40
N LEU A 286 3.01 13.71 -5.46
CA LEU A 286 2.15 12.75 -4.73
C LEU A 286 0.92 12.32 -5.54
N GLY A 287 0.44 13.18 -6.44
CA GLY A 287 -0.80 12.95 -7.21
C GLY A 287 -2.07 13.24 -6.43
N GLU A 288 -1.96 13.38 -5.13
CA GLU A 288 -3.05 13.59 -4.20
C GLU A 288 -2.72 14.67 -3.20
N MET A 289 -3.77 15.20 -2.60
CA MET A 289 -3.70 16.17 -1.52
C MET A 289 -4.49 15.65 -0.33
N ASN A 290 -3.95 15.87 0.84
CA ASN A 290 -4.66 15.64 2.08
C ASN A 290 -5.54 16.86 2.35
N VAL A 291 -6.84 16.68 2.29
CA VAL A 291 -7.85 17.73 2.54
C VAL A 291 -8.69 17.32 3.73
N LEU A 292 -8.96 18.26 4.63
CA LEU A 292 -9.86 18.00 5.75
C LEU A 292 -11.28 17.74 5.21
N SER A 293 -11.84 16.60 5.57
CA SER A 293 -13.17 16.16 5.16
C SER A 293 -14.24 16.77 6.05
N VAL A 294 -15.11 17.59 5.47
CA VAL A 294 -16.23 18.18 6.21
C VAL A 294 -17.14 17.10 6.76
N ASP A 295 -17.43 16.05 5.99
CA ASP A 295 -18.32 14.97 6.42
C ASP A 295 -17.73 14.13 7.56
N LYS A 296 -16.39 13.97 7.61
CA LYS A 296 -15.71 13.34 8.73
C LYS A 296 -15.67 14.23 9.97
N MET A 297 -15.49 15.54 9.79
CA MET A 297 -15.50 16.49 10.89
C MET A 297 -16.91 16.72 11.45
N ILE A 298 -17.93 16.68 10.59
CA ILE A 298 -19.35 16.91 10.92
C ILE A 298 -20.16 15.70 10.44
N PRO A 299 -20.11 14.56 11.14
CA PRO A 299 -20.76 13.32 10.69
C PRO A 299 -22.28 13.34 10.81
N ASP A 300 -22.83 14.21 11.68
CA ASP A 300 -24.26 14.35 11.92
C ASP A 300 -24.65 15.84 11.99
N ARG A 301 -25.30 16.33 10.95
CA ARG A 301 -25.75 17.71 10.84
C ARG A 301 -27.04 18.00 11.62
N SER A 302 -27.72 16.98 12.13
CA SER A 302 -28.91 17.15 12.98
C SER A 302 -28.54 17.66 14.38
N LEU A 303 -27.28 17.50 14.78
CA LEU A 303 -26.76 18.00 16.04
C LEU A 303 -26.36 19.47 15.94
N SER A 304 -26.42 20.16 17.07
CA SER A 304 -25.90 21.51 17.26
C SER A 304 -24.42 21.49 17.70
N LEU A 305 -23.79 22.65 17.72
CA LEU A 305 -22.40 22.82 18.18
C LEU A 305 -22.22 22.38 19.65
N SER A 306 -23.20 22.70 20.53
CA SER A 306 -23.21 22.28 21.93
C SER A 306 -23.46 20.77 22.11
N GLU A 307 -24.23 20.14 21.23
CA GLU A 307 -24.49 18.70 21.26
C GLU A 307 -23.36 17.85 20.64
N GLY A 308 -22.33 18.49 20.11
CA GLY A 308 -21.15 17.80 19.60
C GLY A 308 -21.21 17.47 18.11
N ALA A 309 -21.85 18.30 17.29
CA ALA A 309 -21.87 18.14 15.83
C ALA A 309 -20.47 18.00 15.22
N ILE A 310 -19.44 18.62 15.86
CA ILE A 310 -18.05 18.54 15.38
C ILE A 310 -17.32 17.42 16.13
N ALA A 311 -16.95 16.37 15.42
CA ALA A 311 -16.32 15.19 16.00
C ALA A 311 -14.86 15.38 16.45
N VAL A 312 -14.23 16.50 16.10
CA VAL A 312 -12.82 16.79 16.37
C VAL A 312 -12.60 17.22 17.83
N ASN A 313 -11.55 16.70 18.47
CA ASN A 313 -11.22 17.04 19.86
C ASN A 313 -11.01 18.55 20.05
N GLY A 314 -11.62 19.06 21.15
CA GLY A 314 -11.64 20.50 21.46
C GLY A 314 -12.80 21.25 20.80
N PHE A 315 -13.67 20.55 20.05
CA PHE A 315 -14.92 21.05 19.49
C PHE A 315 -16.12 20.15 19.80
N LYS A 316 -15.90 18.97 20.41
CA LYS A 316 -16.98 17.98 20.72
C LYS A 316 -18.08 18.52 21.64
N THR A 317 -17.74 19.47 22.49
CA THR A 317 -18.70 20.19 23.34
C THR A 317 -18.29 21.65 23.31
N LEU A 318 -18.96 22.45 22.50
CA LEU A 318 -18.77 23.90 22.42
C LEU A 318 -19.82 24.56 23.28
N GLU A 319 -19.53 24.72 24.57
CA GLU A 319 -20.29 25.55 25.51
C GLU A 319 -19.65 26.94 25.58
N GLU A 320 -20.40 27.95 25.96
CA GLU A 320 -19.87 29.33 26.06
C GLU A 320 -18.67 29.42 27.00
N GLU A 321 -18.61 28.55 28.00
CA GLU A 321 -17.51 28.47 28.98
C GLU A 321 -16.28 27.68 28.47
N SER A 322 -16.41 26.97 27.35
CA SER A 322 -15.31 26.20 26.76
C SER A 322 -14.25 27.12 26.14
N TRP A 323 -13.01 26.61 25.97
CA TRP A 323 -11.90 27.40 25.43
C TRP A 323 -12.23 28.13 24.10
N ASN A 324 -12.92 27.46 23.21
CA ASN A 324 -13.32 28.01 21.91
C ASN A 324 -14.73 28.67 21.92
N GLY A 325 -15.54 28.37 22.94
CA GLY A 325 -16.95 28.80 23.03
C GLY A 325 -17.20 30.28 22.84
N PRO A 326 -16.50 31.18 23.57
CA PRO A 326 -16.71 32.62 23.44
C PRO A 326 -16.52 33.16 22.03
N LEU A 327 -15.57 32.60 21.27
CA LEU A 327 -15.32 33.00 19.88
C LEU A 327 -16.45 32.52 18.96
N PHE A 328 -16.88 31.28 19.09
CA PHE A 328 -18.00 30.75 18.30
C PHE A 328 -19.33 31.45 18.64
N ALA A 329 -19.57 31.77 19.88
CA ALA A 329 -20.73 32.55 20.32
C ALA A 329 -20.75 33.96 19.75
N ALA A 330 -19.60 34.64 19.74
CA ALA A 330 -19.47 35.99 19.17
C ALA A 330 -19.73 35.99 17.64
N VAL A 331 -19.20 35.00 16.93
CA VAL A 331 -19.44 34.78 15.51
C VAL A 331 -20.92 34.46 15.25
N GLY A 332 -21.50 33.54 16.04
CA GLY A 332 -22.92 33.17 15.94
C GLY A 332 -23.87 34.34 16.14
N LYS A 333 -23.61 35.18 17.15
CA LYS A 333 -24.39 36.39 17.39
C LYS A 333 -24.39 37.33 16.19
N LYS A 334 -23.25 37.42 15.48
CA LYS A 334 -23.17 38.32 14.32
C LYS A 334 -23.82 37.74 13.08
N PHE A 335 -23.66 36.47 12.83
CA PHE A 335 -24.16 35.80 11.61
C PHE A 335 -25.50 35.11 11.78
N GLY A 336 -26.15 35.23 12.97
CA GLY A 336 -27.54 34.83 13.23
C GLY A 336 -27.69 33.34 13.50
N PHE A 337 -26.74 32.70 14.18
CA PHE A 337 -26.88 31.33 14.72
C PHE A 337 -26.43 31.24 16.19
N THR A 338 -26.89 30.24 16.90
CA THR A 338 -26.52 30.00 18.29
C THR A 338 -25.81 28.66 18.41
N MET A 339 -25.17 28.44 19.55
CA MET A 339 -24.48 27.17 19.84
C MET A 339 -25.46 25.98 19.85
N ASN A 340 -26.75 26.20 20.10
CA ASN A 340 -27.82 25.22 20.15
C ASN A 340 -28.58 25.07 18.82
N THR A 341 -28.20 25.78 17.76
CA THR A 341 -28.82 25.66 16.44
C THR A 341 -28.28 24.40 15.72
N PRO A 342 -29.15 23.43 15.32
CA PRO A 342 -28.70 22.29 14.53
C PRO A 342 -28.05 22.74 13.22
N LEU A 343 -26.97 22.07 12.82
CA LEU A 343 -26.18 22.47 11.63
C LEU A 343 -26.97 22.28 10.30
N GLU A 344 -27.97 21.42 10.28
CA GLU A 344 -28.87 21.25 9.14
C GLU A 344 -29.71 22.53 8.85
N LYS A 345 -29.89 23.39 9.86
CA LYS A 345 -30.61 24.67 9.75
C LYS A 345 -29.72 25.85 9.35
N PHE A 346 -28.42 25.62 9.23
CA PHE A 346 -27.50 26.66 8.79
C PHE A 346 -27.70 26.94 7.30
N THR A 347 -27.69 28.23 6.96
CA THR A 347 -27.60 28.68 5.56
C THR A 347 -26.22 28.37 5.01
N GLU A 348 -26.07 28.23 3.69
CA GLU A 348 -24.76 28.03 3.03
C GLU A 348 -23.72 29.04 3.49
N LYS A 349 -24.09 30.32 3.64
CA LYS A 349 -23.18 31.38 4.14
C LYS A 349 -22.74 31.13 5.59
N GLN A 350 -23.65 30.71 6.47
CA GLN A 350 -23.32 30.39 7.85
C GLN A 350 -22.38 29.16 7.94
N MET A 351 -22.63 28.15 7.11
CA MET A 351 -21.78 26.96 7.01
C MET A 351 -20.39 27.32 6.46
N ASP A 352 -20.32 28.16 5.43
CA ASP A 352 -19.04 28.59 4.87
C ASP A 352 -18.21 29.39 5.91
N ILE A 353 -18.84 30.30 6.65
CA ILE A 353 -18.19 31.02 7.74
C ILE A 353 -17.70 30.07 8.83
N LEU A 354 -18.53 29.10 9.23
CA LEU A 354 -18.18 28.11 10.23
C LEU A 354 -16.93 27.30 9.82
N LEU A 355 -16.86 26.90 8.54
CA LEU A 355 -15.78 26.08 7.99
C LEU A 355 -14.51 26.91 7.67
N HIS A 356 -14.65 28.03 6.99
CA HIS A 356 -13.54 28.79 6.39
C HIS A 356 -13.23 30.12 7.11
N GLY A 357 -14.08 30.54 8.08
CA GLY A 357 -13.85 31.74 8.85
C GLY A 357 -14.54 32.99 8.31
N SER A 358 -14.35 34.09 9.02
CA SER A 358 -15.00 35.38 8.74
C SER A 358 -14.08 36.44 8.12
N GLY A 359 -12.94 36.03 7.53
CA GLY A 359 -11.94 36.92 6.96
C GLY A 359 -11.06 37.58 8.03
N ASP A 360 -10.68 38.84 7.81
CA ASP A 360 -9.74 39.58 8.72
C ASP A 360 -10.42 40.22 9.93
N GLU A 361 -11.69 39.94 10.12
CA GLU A 361 -12.46 40.51 11.20
C GLU A 361 -12.05 39.95 12.56
N LYS A 362 -11.98 40.86 13.58
CA LYS A 362 -11.64 40.50 14.95
C LYS A 362 -12.85 40.67 15.85
N TYR A 363 -13.05 39.68 16.73
CA TYR A 363 -14.11 39.63 17.71
C TYR A 363 -13.52 39.88 19.10
N ASP A 364 -14.18 40.78 19.86
CA ASP A 364 -13.86 40.94 21.28
C ASP A 364 -14.50 39.80 22.08
N ILE A 365 -13.65 38.95 22.66
CA ILE A 365 -14.06 37.78 23.43
C ILE A 365 -13.55 37.86 24.85
N VAL A 366 -14.32 37.37 25.79
CA VAL A 366 -13.92 37.28 27.20
C VAL A 366 -13.61 35.83 27.54
N ARG A 367 -12.41 35.58 28.05
CA ARG A 367 -12.02 34.30 28.58
C ARG A 367 -11.72 34.40 30.07
N TYR A 368 -12.08 33.35 30.81
CA TYR A 368 -11.83 33.28 32.24
C TYR A 368 -10.62 32.43 32.56
N PHE A 369 -9.62 32.99 33.22
CA PHE A 369 -8.45 32.30 33.71
C PHE A 369 -8.33 32.50 35.21
N GLY A 370 -8.34 31.41 35.99
CA GLY A 370 -8.24 31.46 37.47
C GLY A 370 -9.34 32.27 38.15
N GLY A 371 -10.50 32.50 37.47
CA GLY A 371 -11.59 33.33 37.94
C GLY A 371 -11.55 34.79 37.53
N GLU A 372 -10.50 35.21 36.79
CA GLU A 372 -10.39 36.59 36.23
C GLU A 372 -10.80 36.63 34.79
N ALA A 373 -11.53 37.69 34.38
CA ALA A 373 -12.00 37.92 33.02
C ALA A 373 -10.89 38.62 32.20
N HIS A 374 -10.49 37.99 31.09
CA HIS A 374 -9.50 38.56 30.15
C HIS A 374 -10.17 38.88 28.81
N HIS A 375 -10.14 40.12 28.40
CA HIS A 375 -10.60 40.58 27.10
C HIS A 375 -9.51 40.33 26.05
N GLN A 376 -9.87 39.72 24.95
CA GLN A 376 -8.98 39.41 23.84
C GLN A 376 -9.68 39.66 22.51
N LEU A 377 -8.97 40.36 21.60
CA LEU A 377 -9.40 40.44 20.19
C LEU A 377 -8.90 39.21 19.43
N ALA A 378 -9.83 38.34 19.03
CA ALA A 378 -9.52 37.10 18.30
C ALA A 378 -10.11 37.11 16.89
N LYS A 379 -9.36 36.61 15.92
CA LYS A 379 -9.82 36.34 14.55
C LYS A 379 -10.42 34.94 14.50
N PHE A 380 -11.49 34.79 13.72
CA PHE A 380 -12.11 33.49 13.48
C PHE A 380 -11.65 32.93 12.13
N GLU A 381 -10.77 31.96 12.18
CA GLU A 381 -10.16 31.32 10.99
C GLU A 381 -11.00 30.16 10.44
N GLY A 382 -12.18 29.90 11.03
CA GLY A 382 -12.98 28.73 10.71
C GLY A 382 -12.41 27.43 11.30
N ILE A 383 -13.23 26.38 11.30
CA ILE A 383 -12.84 25.08 11.87
C ILE A 383 -11.66 24.49 11.09
N ILE A 384 -11.71 24.58 9.74
CA ILE A 384 -10.65 24.05 8.86
C ILE A 384 -9.33 24.75 9.16
N GLY A 385 -9.30 26.09 9.19
CA GLY A 385 -8.09 26.86 9.47
C GLY A 385 -7.50 26.58 10.85
N ILE A 386 -8.36 26.46 11.87
CA ILE A 386 -7.90 26.11 13.23
C ILE A 386 -7.30 24.70 13.28
N ILE A 387 -7.89 23.73 12.59
CA ILE A 387 -7.39 22.35 12.57
C ILE A 387 -6.09 22.26 11.77
N GLU A 388 -5.99 22.90 10.59
CA GLU A 388 -4.76 22.98 9.81
C GLU A 388 -3.60 23.59 10.59
N ASN A 389 -3.86 24.65 11.35
CA ASN A 389 -2.85 25.25 12.24
C ASN A 389 -2.43 24.27 13.35
N ARG A 390 -3.37 23.50 13.93
CA ARG A 390 -3.04 22.47 14.92
C ARG A 390 -2.22 21.33 14.33
N ILE A 391 -2.57 20.84 13.13
CA ILE A 391 -1.78 19.83 12.41
C ILE A 391 -0.35 20.31 12.18
N ARG A 392 -0.20 21.56 11.74
CA ARG A 392 1.12 22.17 11.47
C ARG A 392 1.97 22.29 12.73
N MET A 393 1.35 22.59 13.89
CA MET A 393 2.06 22.77 15.16
C MET A 393 2.38 21.47 15.89
N SER A 394 1.50 20.47 15.83
CA SER A 394 1.61 19.29 16.68
C SER A 394 2.12 18.02 15.99
N GLY A 395 2.03 17.93 14.66
CA GLY A 395 2.38 16.71 13.89
C GLY A 395 1.69 15.44 14.41
N ASN A 396 0.48 15.56 14.95
CA ASN A 396 -0.21 14.47 15.64
C ASN A 396 -1.07 13.64 14.67
N ASP A 397 -0.83 12.35 14.61
CA ASP A 397 -1.57 11.34 13.81
C ASP A 397 -3.09 11.31 14.11
N TYR A 398 -3.54 11.94 15.20
CA TYR A 398 -4.97 12.03 15.56
C TYR A 398 -5.82 12.66 14.44
N TYR A 399 -5.27 13.64 13.72
CA TYR A 399 -6.03 14.34 12.68
C TYR A 399 -6.14 13.57 11.37
N ASP A 400 -5.37 12.50 11.18
CA ASP A 400 -5.38 11.67 9.96
C ASP A 400 -6.76 11.02 9.74
N GLU A 401 -7.52 10.77 10.82
CA GLU A 401 -8.88 10.23 10.72
C GLU A 401 -9.88 11.20 10.06
N PHE A 402 -9.60 12.52 10.11
CA PHE A 402 -10.44 13.57 9.53
C PHE A 402 -10.01 14.02 8.15
N VAL A 403 -8.95 13.44 7.61
CA VAL A 403 -8.40 13.78 6.30
C VAL A 403 -8.92 12.83 5.23
N ASP A 404 -9.31 13.37 4.09
CA ASP A 404 -9.54 12.64 2.86
C ASP A 404 -8.39 12.89 1.89
N GLN A 405 -7.98 11.84 1.17
CA GLN A 405 -7.07 11.97 0.05
C GLN A 405 -7.87 12.25 -1.21
N THR A 406 -7.74 13.47 -1.73
CA THR A 406 -8.37 13.89 -2.97
C THR A 406 -7.35 13.99 -4.09
N GLU A 407 -7.76 13.71 -5.30
CA GLU A 407 -6.88 13.91 -6.46
C GLU A 407 -6.41 15.36 -6.57
N CYS A 408 -5.15 15.54 -6.92
CA CYS A 408 -4.60 16.88 -7.15
C CYS A 408 -5.33 17.57 -8.31
N PRO A 409 -5.87 18.79 -8.12
CA PRO A 409 -6.66 19.47 -9.14
C PRO A 409 -5.83 19.90 -10.37
N VAL A 410 -4.51 19.88 -10.27
CA VAL A 410 -3.61 20.29 -11.37
C VAL A 410 -3.17 19.09 -12.23
N CYS A 411 -2.80 17.99 -11.61
CA CYS A 411 -2.29 16.81 -12.34
C CYS A 411 -3.29 15.66 -12.40
N HIS A 412 -4.45 15.77 -11.76
CA HIS A 412 -5.50 14.74 -11.76
C HIS A 412 -4.96 13.32 -11.51
N GLY A 413 -4.14 13.18 -10.46
CA GLY A 413 -3.53 11.91 -10.09
C GLY A 413 -2.25 11.53 -10.84
N ALA A 414 -1.90 12.22 -11.94
CA ALA A 414 -0.76 11.87 -12.79
C ALA A 414 0.62 12.10 -12.16
N ARG A 415 0.71 12.84 -11.05
CA ARG A 415 1.95 13.11 -10.29
C ARG A 415 3.01 13.96 -11.01
N LEU A 416 2.92 14.12 -12.32
CA LEU A 416 3.87 14.83 -13.19
C LEU A 416 3.35 16.21 -13.58
N SER A 417 4.26 17.07 -14.00
CA SER A 417 3.91 18.39 -14.50
C SER A 417 3.21 18.32 -15.86
N PRO A 418 2.34 19.29 -16.23
CA PRO A 418 1.65 19.29 -17.52
C PRO A 418 2.59 19.24 -18.73
N ILE A 419 3.77 19.84 -18.62
CA ILE A 419 4.80 19.82 -19.69
C ILE A 419 5.27 18.38 -19.94
N VAL A 420 5.57 17.62 -18.88
CA VAL A 420 6.03 16.23 -18.99
C VAL A 420 4.91 15.33 -19.52
N LEU A 421 3.68 15.57 -19.10
CA LEU A 421 2.50 14.83 -19.58
C LEU A 421 2.16 15.09 -21.04
N ALA A 422 2.69 16.15 -21.62
CA ALA A 422 2.53 16.45 -23.02
C ALA A 422 3.53 15.70 -23.94
N VAL A 423 4.41 14.84 -23.38
CA VAL A 423 5.30 13.97 -24.15
C VAL A 423 4.67 12.60 -24.31
N THR A 424 4.57 12.09 -25.54
CA THR A 424 3.91 10.82 -25.83
C THR A 424 4.83 9.83 -26.54
N VAL A 425 4.57 8.53 -26.36
CA VAL A 425 5.12 7.42 -27.15
C VAL A 425 3.94 6.60 -27.64
N GLY A 426 3.84 6.39 -28.96
CA GLY A 426 2.68 5.71 -29.52
C GLY A 426 1.33 6.38 -29.19
N GLY A 427 1.31 7.72 -29.05
CA GLY A 427 0.12 8.50 -28.74
C GLY A 427 -0.32 8.47 -27.26
N LYS A 428 0.45 7.82 -26.36
CA LYS A 428 0.16 7.82 -24.91
C LYS A 428 1.26 8.49 -24.11
N ASN A 429 0.90 9.32 -23.13
CA ASN A 429 1.86 9.82 -22.15
C ASN A 429 2.22 8.75 -21.12
N ILE A 430 3.29 9.00 -20.33
CA ILE A 430 3.79 8.02 -19.37
C ILE A 430 2.77 7.66 -18.27
N HIS A 431 1.89 8.59 -17.87
CA HIS A 431 0.85 8.32 -16.89
C HIS A 431 -0.28 7.48 -17.49
N GLU A 432 -0.73 7.79 -18.69
CA GLU A 432 -1.73 7.00 -19.42
C GLU A 432 -1.24 5.56 -19.62
N PHE A 433 0.03 5.39 -20.00
CA PHE A 433 0.63 4.07 -20.09
C PHE A 433 0.62 3.34 -18.74
N CYS A 434 1.05 4.00 -17.67
CA CYS A 434 1.08 3.39 -16.33
C CYS A 434 -0.32 3.09 -15.77
N SER A 435 -1.37 3.71 -16.31
CA SER A 435 -2.77 3.50 -15.93
C SER A 435 -3.42 2.32 -16.65
N LEU A 436 -2.79 1.79 -17.69
CA LEU A 436 -3.22 0.56 -18.36
C LEU A 436 -3.08 -0.63 -17.39
N SER A 437 -3.92 -1.66 -17.58
CA SER A 437 -3.64 -2.96 -16.96
C SER A 437 -2.31 -3.51 -17.48
N ILE A 438 -1.67 -4.39 -16.71
CA ILE A 438 -0.39 -4.98 -17.12
C ILE A 438 -0.52 -5.71 -18.46
N THR A 439 -1.66 -6.38 -18.69
CA THR A 439 -1.95 -7.01 -19.99
C THR A 439 -2.06 -5.98 -21.11
N ASP A 440 -2.89 -4.95 -20.93
CA ASP A 440 -3.05 -3.90 -21.93
C ASP A 440 -1.73 -3.14 -22.20
N ALA A 441 -0.92 -2.95 -21.15
CA ALA A 441 0.39 -2.33 -21.28
C ALA A 441 1.36 -3.21 -22.10
N LEU A 442 1.33 -4.53 -21.91
CA LEU A 442 2.13 -5.48 -22.67
C LEU A 442 1.67 -5.52 -24.15
N ASP A 443 0.36 -5.55 -24.38
CA ASP A 443 -0.21 -5.52 -25.74
C ASP A 443 0.12 -4.20 -26.44
N PHE A 444 0.03 -3.08 -25.74
CA PHE A 444 0.43 -1.77 -26.27
C PHE A 444 1.90 -1.74 -26.70
N VAL A 445 2.81 -2.25 -25.85
CA VAL A 445 4.25 -2.30 -26.17
C VAL A 445 4.54 -3.25 -27.33
N ASN A 446 3.78 -4.33 -27.48
CA ASN A 446 3.91 -5.25 -28.61
C ASN A 446 3.39 -4.67 -29.94
N GLY A 447 2.38 -3.81 -29.85
CA GLY A 447 1.75 -3.14 -31.00
C GLY A 447 2.35 -1.78 -31.37
N LEU A 448 3.46 -1.34 -30.75
CA LEU A 448 4.12 -0.08 -31.08
C LEU A 448 4.69 -0.11 -32.49
N GLU A 449 4.23 0.82 -33.35
CA GLU A 449 4.80 1.09 -34.67
C GLU A 449 5.88 2.16 -34.52
N LEU A 450 7.13 1.77 -34.70
CA LEU A 450 8.31 2.63 -34.59
C LEU A 450 9.06 2.68 -35.90
N THR A 451 9.70 3.81 -36.20
CA THR A 451 10.65 3.96 -37.31
C THR A 451 11.89 3.09 -37.05
N ASP A 452 12.68 2.82 -38.11
CA ASP A 452 13.92 2.04 -37.99
C ASP A 452 14.89 2.65 -36.97
N THR A 453 14.97 3.97 -36.90
CA THR A 453 15.82 4.70 -35.96
C THR A 453 15.31 4.54 -34.51
N GLU A 454 14.03 4.75 -34.29
CA GLU A 454 13.41 4.58 -32.97
C GLU A 454 13.51 3.13 -32.50
N THR A 455 13.31 2.17 -33.39
CA THR A 455 13.49 0.74 -33.13
C THR A 455 14.90 0.43 -32.67
N ALA A 456 15.91 0.96 -33.34
CA ALA A 456 17.32 0.77 -32.96
C ALA A 456 17.61 1.34 -31.55
N ILE A 457 17.07 2.53 -31.24
CA ILE A 457 17.24 3.19 -29.95
C ILE A 457 16.49 2.43 -28.81
N ALA A 458 15.25 2.03 -29.08
CA ALA A 458 14.36 1.50 -28.04
C ALA A 458 14.50 -0.01 -27.83
N LYS A 459 15.18 -0.76 -28.67
CA LYS A 459 15.25 -2.23 -28.73
C LYS A 459 15.51 -2.87 -27.35
N GLU A 460 16.60 -2.48 -26.70
CA GLU A 460 16.97 -3.09 -25.40
C GLU A 460 16.04 -2.61 -24.26
N ILE A 461 15.55 -1.37 -24.33
CA ILE A 461 14.61 -0.83 -23.36
C ILE A 461 13.27 -1.57 -23.42
N LEU A 462 12.73 -1.75 -24.64
CA LEU A 462 11.46 -2.46 -24.86
C LEU A 462 11.56 -3.94 -24.50
N LYS A 463 12.72 -4.57 -24.74
CA LYS A 463 12.98 -5.95 -24.32
C LYS A 463 12.85 -6.11 -22.81
N GLU A 464 13.45 -5.20 -22.04
CA GLU A 464 13.36 -5.22 -20.57
C GLU A 464 11.95 -4.94 -20.08
N ILE A 465 11.25 -3.96 -20.67
CA ILE A 465 9.84 -3.66 -20.30
C ILE A 465 8.96 -4.87 -20.57
N LYS A 466 9.06 -5.50 -21.77
CA LYS A 466 8.28 -6.68 -22.15
C LYS A 466 8.54 -7.86 -21.23
N ALA A 467 9.80 -8.10 -20.89
CA ALA A 467 10.17 -9.18 -19.97
C ALA A 467 9.54 -8.99 -18.58
N ARG A 468 9.67 -7.79 -17.99
CA ARG A 468 9.13 -7.49 -16.66
C ARG A 468 7.60 -7.51 -16.62
N LEU A 469 6.93 -6.95 -17.64
CA LEU A 469 5.47 -7.05 -17.78
C LEU A 469 5.03 -8.50 -17.93
N GLY A 470 5.72 -9.29 -18.75
CA GLY A 470 5.47 -10.72 -18.91
C GLY A 470 5.59 -11.51 -17.60
N PHE A 471 6.58 -11.19 -16.76
CA PHE A 471 6.70 -11.82 -15.44
C PHE A 471 5.53 -11.47 -14.52
N LEU A 472 5.05 -10.23 -14.53
CA LEU A 472 3.87 -9.85 -13.74
C LEU A 472 2.61 -10.61 -14.20
N VAL A 473 2.45 -10.82 -15.49
CA VAL A 473 1.36 -11.65 -16.05
C VAL A 473 1.51 -13.11 -15.59
N SER A 474 2.74 -13.65 -15.61
CA SER A 474 3.00 -15.05 -15.24
C SER A 474 2.71 -15.36 -13.77
N VAL A 475 2.80 -14.36 -12.88
CA VAL A 475 2.45 -14.53 -11.46
C VAL A 475 0.99 -14.16 -11.14
N GLY A 476 0.13 -13.96 -12.17
CA GLY A 476 -1.30 -13.68 -12.01
C GLY A 476 -1.60 -12.26 -11.52
N LEU A 477 -0.79 -11.27 -11.89
CA LEU A 477 -0.98 -9.84 -11.59
C LEU A 477 -1.38 -9.02 -12.82
N ASP A 478 -1.94 -9.68 -13.82
CA ASP A 478 -2.34 -9.12 -15.12
C ASP A 478 -3.34 -7.95 -15.02
N TYR A 479 -4.19 -7.96 -13.99
CA TYR A 479 -5.22 -6.95 -13.72
C TYR A 479 -4.69 -5.68 -13.05
N LEU A 480 -3.49 -5.66 -12.50
CA LEU A 480 -2.92 -4.48 -11.83
C LEU A 480 -2.53 -3.41 -12.84
N THR A 481 -2.36 -2.18 -12.36
CA THR A 481 -1.79 -1.07 -13.11
C THR A 481 -0.45 -0.65 -12.53
N LEU A 482 0.47 -0.16 -13.37
CA LEU A 482 1.78 0.32 -12.91
C LEU A 482 1.67 1.58 -12.02
N ALA A 483 0.61 2.37 -12.20
CA ALA A 483 0.33 3.56 -11.41
C ALA A 483 -0.17 3.24 -9.98
N ARG A 484 -0.64 2.00 -9.72
CA ARG A 484 -1.19 1.62 -8.41
C ARG A 484 -0.17 1.78 -7.31
N LYS A 485 -0.58 2.41 -6.21
CA LYS A 485 0.27 2.65 -5.03
C LYS A 485 0.64 1.33 -4.36
N ALA A 486 1.91 1.16 -3.99
CA ALA A 486 2.39 -0.03 -3.31
C ALA A 486 1.70 -0.26 -1.95
N GLY A 487 1.34 0.82 -1.25
CA GLY A 487 0.63 0.74 0.05
C GLY A 487 -0.82 0.24 -0.04
N THR A 488 -1.42 0.16 -1.23
CA THR A 488 -2.78 -0.34 -1.45
C THR A 488 -2.83 -1.81 -1.86
N LEU A 489 -1.67 -2.44 -2.01
CA LEU A 489 -1.55 -3.84 -2.39
C LEU A 489 -1.87 -4.75 -1.20
N SER A 490 -2.53 -5.87 -1.47
CA SER A 490 -2.62 -6.97 -0.50
C SER A 490 -1.24 -7.58 -0.25
N GLY A 491 -1.09 -8.31 0.86
CA GLY A 491 0.17 -9.00 1.17
C GLY A 491 0.63 -9.94 0.06
N GLY A 492 -0.31 -10.74 -0.49
CA GLY A 492 -0.03 -11.65 -1.60
C GLY A 492 0.32 -10.94 -2.91
N GLU A 493 -0.35 -9.81 -3.26
CA GLU A 493 0.02 -9.00 -4.44
C GLU A 493 1.44 -8.46 -4.31
N ALA A 494 1.79 -7.89 -3.17
CA ALA A 494 3.12 -7.34 -2.91
C ALA A 494 4.21 -8.42 -2.97
N GLN A 495 3.94 -9.61 -2.43
CA GLN A 495 4.85 -10.76 -2.48
C GLN A 495 5.08 -11.23 -3.92
N ARG A 496 4.02 -11.37 -4.72
CA ARG A 496 4.11 -11.77 -6.14
C ARG A 496 4.85 -10.73 -7.00
N ILE A 497 4.68 -9.44 -6.72
CA ILE A 497 5.48 -8.39 -7.37
C ILE A 497 6.96 -8.60 -7.09
N ARG A 498 7.34 -8.88 -5.83
CA ARG A 498 8.75 -9.17 -5.50
C ARG A 498 9.24 -10.43 -6.20
N LEU A 499 8.42 -11.49 -6.23
CA LEU A 499 8.76 -12.72 -6.95
C LEU A 499 9.02 -12.42 -8.43
N ALA A 500 8.12 -11.68 -9.11
CA ALA A 500 8.29 -11.28 -10.51
C ALA A 500 9.57 -10.47 -10.73
N THR A 501 9.89 -9.55 -9.82
CA THR A 501 11.13 -8.75 -9.89
C THR A 501 12.38 -9.61 -9.74
N GLN A 502 12.37 -10.60 -8.84
CA GLN A 502 13.50 -11.52 -8.65
C GLN A 502 13.71 -12.47 -9.84
N ILE A 503 12.62 -12.95 -10.45
CA ILE A 503 12.70 -13.76 -11.68
C ILE A 503 13.33 -12.93 -12.80
N GLY A 504 12.96 -11.65 -12.91
CA GLY A 504 13.52 -10.71 -13.88
C GLY A 504 15.02 -10.49 -13.74
N SER A 505 15.60 -10.73 -12.57
CA SER A 505 17.05 -10.63 -12.33
C SER A 505 17.87 -11.76 -12.96
N SER A 506 17.22 -12.84 -13.42
CA SER A 506 17.84 -14.01 -14.05
C SER A 506 19.01 -14.63 -13.25
N LEU A 507 18.97 -14.53 -11.92
CA LEU A 507 19.99 -15.11 -11.06
C LEU A 507 19.94 -16.65 -11.12
N VAL A 508 21.13 -17.29 -11.13
CA VAL A 508 21.30 -18.74 -11.20
C VAL A 508 22.09 -19.24 -9.99
N GLY A 509 21.77 -20.44 -9.51
CA GLY A 509 22.45 -21.06 -8.37
C GLY A 509 22.08 -20.48 -7.00
N VAL A 510 20.97 -19.76 -6.92
CA VAL A 510 20.44 -19.14 -5.70
C VAL A 510 19.44 -20.07 -5.01
N LEU A 511 19.30 -19.92 -3.69
CA LEU A 511 18.24 -20.54 -2.91
C LEU A 511 17.14 -19.48 -2.64
N TYR A 512 16.00 -19.63 -3.30
CA TYR A 512 14.81 -18.83 -3.04
C TYR A 512 13.98 -19.47 -1.91
N ILE A 513 13.59 -18.66 -0.93
CA ILE A 513 12.77 -19.10 0.20
C ILE A 513 11.51 -18.23 0.21
N LEU A 514 10.34 -18.84 0.01
CA LEU A 514 9.05 -18.17 -0.10
C LEU A 514 8.13 -18.58 1.05
N ASP A 515 7.38 -17.59 1.58
CA ASP A 515 6.41 -17.81 2.65
C ASP A 515 4.99 -17.74 2.07
N GLU A 516 4.34 -18.88 1.92
CA GLU A 516 2.94 -19.03 1.49
C GLU A 516 2.58 -18.18 0.24
N PRO A 517 3.27 -18.35 -0.90
CA PRO A 517 3.05 -17.50 -2.08
C PRO A 517 1.68 -17.68 -2.75
N SER A 518 0.93 -18.76 -2.45
CA SER A 518 -0.41 -19.02 -2.95
C SER A 518 -1.52 -18.20 -2.25
N ILE A 519 -1.18 -17.45 -1.20
CA ILE A 519 -2.15 -16.69 -0.39
C ILE A 519 -3.00 -15.73 -1.26
N GLY A 520 -4.32 -15.78 -1.04
CA GLY A 520 -5.29 -14.93 -1.72
C GLY A 520 -5.41 -15.20 -3.21
N LEU A 521 -4.89 -16.33 -3.70
CA LEU A 521 -5.06 -16.78 -5.07
C LEU A 521 -6.29 -17.65 -5.24
N HIS A 522 -6.99 -17.41 -6.32
CA HIS A 522 -7.93 -18.38 -6.86
C HIS A 522 -7.17 -19.56 -7.48
N GLN A 523 -7.73 -20.77 -7.45
CA GLN A 523 -7.07 -21.98 -7.97
C GLN A 523 -6.60 -21.83 -9.42
N ARG A 524 -7.33 -21.10 -10.26
CA ARG A 524 -6.90 -20.77 -11.62
C ARG A 524 -5.54 -20.04 -11.67
N ASP A 525 -5.35 -19.08 -10.76
CA ASP A 525 -4.14 -18.26 -10.74
C ASP A 525 -2.98 -18.99 -10.03
N ASN A 526 -3.29 -19.95 -9.16
CA ASN A 526 -2.31 -20.80 -8.50
C ASN A 526 -1.52 -21.66 -9.50
N ALA A 527 -2.17 -22.18 -10.53
CA ALA A 527 -1.49 -22.92 -11.59
C ALA A 527 -0.41 -22.08 -12.32
N LYS A 528 -0.66 -20.78 -12.54
CA LYS A 528 0.35 -19.84 -13.11
C LYS A 528 1.54 -19.66 -12.15
N LEU A 529 1.28 -19.50 -10.86
CA LEU A 529 2.32 -19.39 -9.84
C LEU A 529 3.19 -20.66 -9.79
N ILE A 530 2.60 -21.85 -9.78
CA ILE A 530 3.32 -23.13 -9.79
C ILE A 530 4.21 -23.25 -11.02
N ALA A 531 3.70 -22.91 -12.20
CA ALA A 531 4.48 -22.89 -13.44
C ALA A 531 5.68 -21.93 -13.33
N THR A 532 5.49 -20.77 -12.71
CA THR A 532 6.53 -19.78 -12.49
C THR A 532 7.62 -20.30 -11.52
N LEU A 533 7.23 -20.95 -10.40
CA LEU A 533 8.16 -21.56 -9.46
C LEU A 533 8.98 -22.68 -10.11
N LYS A 534 8.34 -23.49 -10.96
CA LYS A 534 9.02 -24.52 -11.76
C LYS A 534 10.01 -23.91 -12.76
N SER A 535 9.64 -22.83 -13.43
CA SER A 535 10.56 -22.11 -14.33
C SER A 535 11.78 -21.59 -13.58
N LEU A 536 11.59 -21.03 -12.37
CA LEU A 536 12.68 -20.55 -11.52
C LEU A 536 13.64 -21.67 -11.11
N ARG A 537 13.10 -22.86 -10.82
CA ARG A 537 13.88 -24.09 -10.58
C ARG A 537 14.66 -24.52 -11.82
N ASP A 538 14.01 -24.52 -12.99
CA ASP A 538 14.54 -25.05 -14.25
C ASP A 538 15.72 -24.23 -14.78
N ILE A 539 15.81 -22.93 -14.39
CA ILE A 539 16.98 -22.09 -14.66
C ILE A 539 18.21 -22.51 -13.82
N GLY A 540 18.05 -23.40 -12.83
CA GLY A 540 19.14 -23.93 -12.00
C GLY A 540 19.17 -23.37 -10.59
N ASN A 541 18.02 -22.92 -10.07
CA ASN A 541 17.86 -22.47 -8.69
C ASN A 541 17.23 -23.53 -7.79
N SER A 542 17.49 -23.46 -6.50
CA SER A 542 16.73 -24.19 -5.49
C SER A 542 15.58 -23.33 -5.00
N VAL A 543 14.36 -23.87 -4.99
CA VAL A 543 13.15 -23.13 -4.58
C VAL A 543 12.56 -23.84 -3.37
N LEU A 544 12.60 -23.20 -2.22
CA LEU A 544 12.05 -23.68 -0.96
C LEU A 544 10.80 -22.87 -0.62
N VAL A 545 9.68 -23.54 -0.47
CA VAL A 545 8.38 -22.89 -0.26
C VAL A 545 7.74 -23.41 1.02
N VAL A 546 7.38 -22.53 1.94
CA VAL A 546 6.50 -22.86 3.06
C VAL A 546 5.07 -22.79 2.52
N GLU A 547 4.36 -23.91 2.48
CA GLU A 547 3.03 -23.98 1.84
C GLU A 547 2.06 -24.95 2.48
N HIS A 548 0.76 -24.67 2.25
CA HIS A 548 -0.37 -25.49 2.68
C HIS A 548 -1.30 -25.88 1.53
N ASP A 549 -1.09 -25.29 0.36
CA ASP A 549 -1.91 -25.56 -0.82
C ASP A 549 -1.63 -26.96 -1.38
N GLU A 550 -2.70 -27.75 -1.58
CA GLU A 550 -2.62 -29.13 -2.05
C GLU A 550 -1.98 -29.23 -3.43
N GLU A 551 -2.38 -28.36 -4.38
CA GLU A 551 -1.89 -28.40 -5.76
C GLU A 551 -0.39 -28.07 -5.82
N THR A 552 0.06 -27.13 -5.03
CA THR A 552 1.48 -26.76 -4.89
C THR A 552 2.30 -27.92 -4.31
N MET A 553 1.78 -28.57 -3.24
CA MET A 553 2.45 -29.73 -2.63
C MET A 553 2.55 -30.89 -3.60
N LEU A 554 1.47 -31.25 -4.28
CA LEU A 554 1.46 -32.33 -5.28
C LEU A 554 2.34 -32.05 -6.50
N SER A 555 2.52 -30.76 -6.83
CA SER A 555 3.36 -30.31 -7.95
C SER A 555 4.83 -30.16 -7.62
N SER A 556 5.23 -30.31 -6.35
CA SER A 556 6.60 -30.16 -5.89
C SER A 556 7.44 -31.41 -6.22
N ASP A 557 8.76 -31.25 -6.22
CA ASP A 557 9.70 -32.37 -6.38
C ASP A 557 9.95 -33.10 -5.05
N TYR A 558 9.78 -32.40 -3.93
CA TYR A 558 10.12 -32.90 -2.59
C TYR A 558 9.30 -32.17 -1.52
N ILE A 559 8.83 -32.89 -0.53
CA ILE A 559 8.06 -32.35 0.61
C ILE A 559 8.81 -32.67 1.91
N ILE A 560 8.82 -31.70 2.82
CA ILE A 560 9.30 -31.80 4.19
C ILE A 560 8.12 -31.48 5.11
N ASP A 561 7.65 -32.48 5.85
CA ASP A 561 6.53 -32.36 6.78
C ASP A 561 7.04 -32.26 8.20
N ILE A 562 6.78 -31.10 8.84
CA ILE A 562 7.18 -30.76 10.21
C ILE A 562 5.97 -30.88 11.14
N GLY A 563 6.12 -31.68 12.17
CA GLY A 563 5.02 -31.96 13.11
C GLY A 563 5.49 -32.66 14.38
N PRO A 564 4.68 -33.62 14.90
CA PRO A 564 3.31 -33.97 14.48
C PRO A 564 2.24 -32.98 14.93
N GLY A 565 2.53 -32.12 15.91
CA GLY A 565 1.61 -31.11 16.46
C GLY A 565 2.12 -29.69 16.31
N ALA A 566 1.56 -28.79 17.10
CA ALA A 566 1.94 -27.38 17.15
C ALA A 566 2.72 -27.04 18.45
N GLY A 567 3.54 -25.99 18.45
CA GLY A 567 4.29 -25.54 19.62
C GLY A 567 5.19 -26.60 20.20
N ILE A 568 5.06 -26.92 21.47
CA ILE A 568 5.86 -27.95 22.18
C ILE A 568 5.64 -29.37 21.63
N HIS A 569 4.51 -29.62 21.00
CA HIS A 569 4.16 -30.90 20.36
C HIS A 569 4.62 -30.99 18.89
N GLY A 570 5.18 -29.91 18.35
CA GLY A 570 5.75 -29.84 17.01
C GLY A 570 7.28 -29.97 17.01
N GLY A 571 7.90 -29.51 15.95
CA GLY A 571 9.33 -29.37 15.81
C GLY A 571 10.08 -30.64 15.45
N GLU A 572 9.40 -31.72 15.07
CA GLU A 572 9.99 -32.99 14.60
C GLU A 572 9.85 -33.13 13.09
N LEU A 573 10.79 -33.81 12.45
CA LEU A 573 10.68 -34.20 11.06
C LEU A 573 9.78 -35.45 10.99
N VAL A 574 8.55 -35.28 10.50
CA VAL A 574 7.56 -36.40 10.42
C VAL A 574 7.75 -37.20 9.15
N ALA A 575 7.95 -36.51 8.02
CA ALA A 575 8.17 -37.13 6.72
C ALA A 575 9.05 -36.21 5.85
N ALA A 576 9.86 -36.82 5.00
CA ALA A 576 10.62 -36.15 3.96
C ALA A 576 10.75 -37.07 2.75
N GLY A 577 10.43 -36.58 1.56
CA GLY A 577 10.47 -37.37 0.34
C GLY A 577 9.64 -36.78 -0.78
N THR A 578 9.40 -37.54 -1.81
CA THR A 578 8.47 -37.20 -2.89
C THR A 578 7.03 -37.07 -2.35
N PRO A 579 6.12 -36.35 -3.04
CA PRO A 579 4.71 -36.30 -2.65
C PRO A 579 4.11 -37.69 -2.38
N GLU A 580 4.42 -38.69 -3.20
CA GLU A 580 3.93 -40.05 -3.05
C GLU A 580 4.45 -40.72 -1.76
N GLU A 581 5.72 -40.54 -1.42
CA GLU A 581 6.30 -41.07 -0.19
C GLU A 581 5.64 -40.44 1.05
N VAL A 582 5.37 -39.15 1.03
CA VAL A 582 4.69 -38.45 2.14
C VAL A 582 3.23 -38.88 2.25
N MET A 583 2.51 -39.06 1.11
CA MET A 583 1.14 -39.58 1.10
C MET A 583 1.04 -40.99 1.70
N ASN A 584 2.05 -41.80 1.50
CA ASN A 584 2.07 -43.18 2.02
C ASN A 584 2.52 -43.26 3.49
N ASN A 585 3.02 -42.17 4.08
CA ASN A 585 3.46 -42.15 5.47
C ASN A 585 2.25 -42.12 6.43
N PRO A 586 2.04 -43.14 7.29
CA PRO A 586 0.89 -43.16 8.20
C PRO A 586 0.97 -42.11 9.32
N LYS A 587 2.15 -41.59 9.62
CA LYS A 587 2.37 -40.58 10.68
C LYS A 587 2.16 -39.14 10.18
N SER A 588 2.15 -38.93 8.86
CA SER A 588 1.98 -37.62 8.26
C SER A 588 0.53 -37.25 8.19
N GLU A 589 0.14 -36.19 8.93
CA GLU A 589 -1.19 -35.59 8.87
C GLU A 589 -1.40 -34.96 7.49
N THR A 590 -0.41 -34.25 6.98
CA THR A 590 -0.40 -33.72 5.61
C THR A 590 -0.62 -34.82 4.58
N GLY A 591 0.12 -35.94 4.71
CA GLY A 591 -0.01 -37.11 3.82
C GLY A 591 -1.40 -37.75 3.91
N ALA A 592 -2.07 -37.70 5.06
CA ALA A 592 -3.43 -38.20 5.21
C ALA A 592 -4.45 -37.36 4.43
N TYR A 593 -4.31 -36.04 4.38
CA TYR A 593 -5.17 -35.17 3.56
C TYR A 593 -4.83 -35.28 2.08
N LEU A 594 -3.58 -35.23 1.68
CA LEU A 594 -3.14 -35.34 0.28
C LEU A 594 -3.54 -36.68 -0.37
N SER A 595 -3.54 -37.79 0.40
CA SER A 595 -3.97 -39.09 -0.09
C SER A 595 -5.49 -39.29 -0.06
N GLY A 596 -6.26 -38.36 0.47
CA GLY A 596 -7.72 -38.49 0.65
C GLY A 596 -8.14 -39.43 1.78
N ARG A 597 -7.19 -39.97 2.59
CA ARG A 597 -7.50 -40.77 3.79
C ARG A 597 -8.28 -39.95 4.82
N LYS A 598 -7.97 -38.66 4.92
CA LYS A 598 -8.75 -37.64 5.61
C LYS A 598 -9.22 -36.60 4.61
N LYS A 599 -10.47 -36.16 4.75
CA LYS A 599 -11.01 -35.07 3.96
C LYS A 599 -12.12 -34.35 4.70
N ILE A 600 -12.24 -33.07 4.49
CA ILE A 600 -13.34 -32.26 4.99
C ILE A 600 -14.59 -32.69 4.21
N ALA A 601 -15.63 -33.10 4.93
CA ALA A 601 -16.84 -33.65 4.34
C ALA A 601 -17.72 -32.53 3.73
N VAL A 602 -18.37 -32.83 2.62
CA VAL A 602 -19.45 -32.00 2.06
C VAL A 602 -20.69 -32.18 2.93
N PRO A 603 -21.36 -31.12 3.42
CA PRO A 603 -22.60 -31.23 4.19
C PRO A 603 -23.69 -31.94 3.40
N LYS A 604 -24.37 -32.90 4.00
CA LYS A 604 -25.46 -33.63 3.38
C LYS A 604 -26.68 -32.76 3.08
N THR A 605 -26.90 -31.76 3.88
CA THR A 605 -28.00 -30.81 3.78
C THR A 605 -27.47 -29.38 3.96
N ARG A 606 -27.95 -28.44 3.13
CA ARG A 606 -27.64 -27.01 3.25
C ARG A 606 -28.70 -26.29 4.08
N ARG A 607 -28.28 -25.30 4.89
CA ARG A 607 -29.22 -24.45 5.60
C ARG A 607 -29.95 -23.56 4.60
N VAL A 608 -31.25 -23.43 4.75
CA VAL A 608 -32.09 -22.59 3.88
C VAL A 608 -32.14 -21.15 4.39
N GLY A 609 -31.59 -20.90 5.57
CA GLY A 609 -31.65 -19.61 6.25
C GLY A 609 -32.95 -19.39 7.00
N ASN A 610 -33.13 -18.19 7.52
CA ASN A 610 -34.31 -17.82 8.33
C ASN A 610 -35.40 -17.11 7.51
N GLY A 611 -35.35 -17.16 6.17
CA GLY A 611 -36.27 -16.51 5.27
C GLY A 611 -36.12 -14.99 5.13
N LYS A 612 -35.08 -14.42 5.74
CA LYS A 612 -34.74 -12.99 5.65
C LYS A 612 -33.46 -12.81 4.82
N PHE A 613 -33.37 -11.65 4.21
CA PHE A 613 -32.28 -11.33 3.31
C PHE A 613 -31.68 -9.94 3.64
N LEU A 614 -30.40 -9.79 3.36
CA LEU A 614 -29.73 -8.51 3.26
C LEU A 614 -29.51 -8.24 1.76
N GLU A 615 -30.03 -7.12 1.25
CA GLU A 615 -29.94 -6.77 -0.17
C GLU A 615 -29.12 -5.52 -0.36
N VAL A 616 -28.10 -5.59 -1.21
CA VAL A 616 -27.31 -4.46 -1.66
C VAL A 616 -27.71 -4.12 -3.10
N VAL A 617 -28.18 -2.92 -3.35
CA VAL A 617 -28.65 -2.49 -4.65
C VAL A 617 -27.71 -1.45 -5.24
N GLY A 618 -27.27 -1.67 -6.46
CA GLY A 618 -26.48 -0.71 -7.23
C GLY A 618 -25.07 -0.48 -6.70
N ALA A 619 -24.38 -1.54 -6.27
CA ALA A 619 -22.99 -1.49 -5.84
C ALA A 619 -22.07 -1.15 -7.03
N ARG A 620 -21.27 -0.07 -6.90
CA ARG A 620 -20.43 0.48 -7.99
C ARG A 620 -19.11 1.06 -7.50
N GLU A 621 -18.60 0.52 -6.40
CA GLU A 621 -17.30 0.93 -5.86
C GLU A 621 -16.17 0.25 -6.64
N HIS A 622 -15.12 0.99 -6.96
CA HIS A 622 -13.98 0.55 -7.75
C HIS A 622 -14.40 -0.09 -9.09
N ASN A 623 -14.15 -1.39 -9.25
CA ASN A 623 -14.48 -2.12 -10.48
C ASN A 623 -15.90 -2.72 -10.52
N LEU A 624 -16.71 -2.57 -9.47
CA LEU A 624 -18.08 -3.10 -9.43
C LEU A 624 -18.98 -2.42 -10.45
N LYS A 625 -19.69 -3.21 -11.26
CA LYS A 625 -20.48 -2.76 -12.41
C LYS A 625 -21.98 -2.58 -12.09
N ASN A 626 -22.27 -1.79 -11.03
CA ASN A 626 -23.64 -1.48 -10.60
C ASN A 626 -24.46 -2.76 -10.34
N ILE A 627 -23.89 -3.65 -9.52
CA ILE A 627 -24.48 -4.96 -9.25
C ILE A 627 -25.47 -4.91 -8.09
N ASP A 628 -26.45 -5.83 -8.14
CA ASP A 628 -27.40 -6.08 -7.06
C ASP A 628 -27.07 -7.44 -6.44
N VAL A 629 -26.97 -7.50 -5.09
CA VAL A 629 -26.55 -8.69 -4.36
C VAL A 629 -27.55 -8.99 -3.26
N THR A 630 -28.03 -10.24 -3.20
CA THR A 630 -28.92 -10.76 -2.14
C THR A 630 -28.18 -11.79 -1.30
N ILE A 631 -28.11 -11.57 0.01
CA ILE A 631 -27.42 -12.42 0.99
C ILE A 631 -28.46 -13.02 1.92
N PRO A 632 -28.66 -14.35 1.93
CA PRO A 632 -29.57 -15.00 2.85
C PRO A 632 -29.02 -14.93 4.28
N LEU A 633 -29.88 -14.60 5.25
CA LEU A 633 -29.53 -14.53 6.67
C LEU A 633 -29.75 -15.87 7.38
N GLY A 634 -28.92 -16.12 8.44
CA GLY A 634 -28.90 -17.40 9.14
C GLY A 634 -28.19 -18.51 8.34
N CYS A 635 -27.34 -18.12 7.41
CA CYS A 635 -26.56 -19.02 6.56
C CYS A 635 -25.06 -18.73 6.65
N PHE A 636 -24.29 -19.74 6.23
CA PHE A 636 -22.87 -19.61 5.92
C PHE A 636 -22.72 -19.26 4.43
N VAL A 637 -22.40 -18.00 4.14
CA VAL A 637 -22.28 -17.45 2.78
C VAL A 637 -20.83 -17.19 2.43
N CYS A 638 -20.38 -17.73 1.30
CA CYS A 638 -19.05 -17.44 0.74
C CYS A 638 -19.14 -16.47 -0.43
N VAL A 639 -18.28 -15.44 -0.42
CA VAL A 639 -18.04 -14.54 -1.56
C VAL A 639 -16.74 -15.02 -2.23
N THR A 640 -16.86 -15.49 -3.46
CA THR A 640 -15.80 -16.15 -4.23
C THR A 640 -15.48 -15.41 -5.53
N GLY A 641 -14.50 -15.88 -6.27
CA GLY A 641 -14.12 -15.36 -7.58
C GLY A 641 -12.61 -15.14 -7.70
N VAL A 642 -12.14 -14.88 -8.91
CA VAL A 642 -10.72 -14.68 -9.21
C VAL A 642 -10.13 -13.47 -8.46
N SER A 643 -8.80 -13.40 -8.38
CA SER A 643 -8.12 -12.26 -7.78
C SER A 643 -8.48 -10.97 -8.52
N GLY A 644 -8.75 -9.87 -7.77
CA GLY A 644 -9.17 -8.60 -8.36
C GLY A 644 -10.61 -8.54 -8.90
N SER A 645 -11.47 -9.55 -8.72
CA SER A 645 -12.85 -9.57 -9.23
C SER A 645 -13.83 -8.61 -8.54
N GLY A 646 -13.42 -7.98 -7.42
CA GLY A 646 -14.25 -7.01 -6.69
C GLY A 646 -14.83 -7.49 -5.36
N LYS A 647 -14.42 -8.67 -4.86
CA LYS A 647 -14.89 -9.24 -3.58
C LYS A 647 -14.74 -8.28 -2.41
N SER A 648 -13.53 -7.77 -2.18
CA SER A 648 -13.23 -6.84 -1.09
C SER A 648 -13.92 -5.48 -1.29
N SER A 649 -14.09 -5.02 -2.55
CA SER A 649 -14.85 -3.80 -2.84
C SER A 649 -16.32 -3.94 -2.43
N LEU A 650 -16.93 -5.11 -2.65
CA LEU A 650 -18.30 -5.40 -2.24
C LEU A 650 -18.41 -5.55 -0.72
N VAL A 651 -17.61 -6.43 -0.13
CA VAL A 651 -17.76 -6.81 1.30
C VAL A 651 -17.14 -5.75 2.21
N ASN A 652 -15.85 -5.44 2.04
CA ASN A 652 -15.11 -4.53 2.91
C ASN A 652 -15.34 -3.06 2.56
N GLY A 653 -15.61 -2.76 1.27
CA GLY A 653 -15.85 -1.39 0.79
C GLY A 653 -17.28 -0.91 1.01
N ILE A 654 -18.29 -1.78 0.92
CA ILE A 654 -19.70 -1.40 0.98
C ILE A 654 -20.42 -2.06 2.16
N ILE A 655 -20.52 -3.40 2.20
CA ILE A 655 -21.38 -4.12 3.17
C ILE A 655 -20.92 -3.85 4.59
N SER A 656 -19.68 -4.10 4.90
CA SER A 656 -19.10 -3.94 6.22
C SER A 656 -19.22 -2.50 6.76
N PRO A 657 -18.85 -1.43 6.02
CA PRO A 657 -18.98 -0.05 6.50
C PRO A 657 -20.44 0.38 6.70
N VAL A 658 -21.37 -0.03 5.82
CA VAL A 658 -22.80 0.31 5.98
C VAL A 658 -23.36 -0.32 7.25
N LEU A 659 -23.10 -1.62 7.46
CA LEU A 659 -23.57 -2.33 8.65
C LEU A 659 -22.93 -1.78 9.92
N ALA A 660 -21.62 -1.47 9.90
CA ALA A 660 -20.92 -0.89 11.04
C ALA A 660 -21.48 0.50 11.40
N LYS A 661 -21.77 1.35 10.42
CA LYS A 661 -22.39 2.67 10.61
C LYS A 661 -23.79 2.53 11.21
N THR A 662 -24.61 1.65 10.65
CA THR A 662 -26.03 1.53 11.03
C THR A 662 -26.23 0.80 12.35
N LEU A 663 -25.55 -0.33 12.55
CA LEU A 663 -25.76 -1.21 13.72
C LEU A 663 -24.85 -0.87 14.90
N ASN A 664 -23.58 -0.58 14.61
CA ASN A 664 -22.58 -0.34 15.66
C ASN A 664 -22.32 1.16 15.91
N ARG A 665 -23.01 2.07 15.18
CA ARG A 665 -22.80 3.53 15.24
C ARG A 665 -21.33 3.93 15.00
N ALA A 666 -20.62 3.15 14.17
CA ALA A 666 -19.24 3.44 13.84
C ALA A 666 -19.16 4.59 12.81
N ILE A 667 -18.16 5.42 12.95
CA ILE A 667 -17.86 6.47 11.95
C ILE A 667 -17.13 5.81 10.80
N THR A 668 -17.88 5.33 9.81
CA THR A 668 -17.36 4.68 8.60
C THR A 668 -18.01 5.26 7.37
N PHE A 669 -17.25 5.27 6.26
CA PHE A 669 -17.71 5.83 4.99
C PHE A 669 -17.80 4.68 3.99
N PRO A 670 -19.02 4.24 3.62
CA PRO A 670 -19.20 3.20 2.63
C PRO A 670 -18.86 3.70 1.22
N GLY A 671 -18.37 2.77 0.39
CA GLY A 671 -18.18 2.98 -1.04
C GLY A 671 -19.52 3.26 -1.78
N LYS A 672 -19.46 3.47 -3.08
CA LYS A 672 -20.60 3.89 -3.88
C LYS A 672 -21.64 2.77 -4.06
N TYR A 673 -22.85 2.97 -3.60
CA TYR A 673 -24.02 2.09 -3.76
C TYR A 673 -25.31 2.92 -3.79
N LYS A 674 -26.44 2.32 -4.18
CA LYS A 674 -27.74 3.04 -4.18
C LYS A 674 -28.45 2.92 -2.84
N LYS A 675 -28.68 1.70 -2.36
CA LYS A 675 -29.36 1.40 -1.09
C LYS A 675 -29.01 0.01 -0.57
N MET A 676 -29.21 -0.18 0.72
CA MET A 676 -29.12 -1.49 1.39
C MET A 676 -30.41 -1.73 2.14
N LEU A 677 -31.02 -2.89 1.96
CA LEU A 677 -32.29 -3.30 2.58
C LEU A 677 -32.05 -4.52 3.48
N GLY A 678 -32.91 -4.70 4.49
CA GLY A 678 -32.85 -5.85 5.40
C GLY A 678 -31.88 -5.68 6.58
N VAL A 679 -31.29 -4.52 6.77
CA VAL A 679 -30.35 -4.22 7.87
C VAL A 679 -31.06 -4.36 9.24
N GLU A 680 -32.37 -4.07 9.33
CA GLU A 680 -33.21 -4.18 10.51
C GLU A 680 -33.35 -5.64 11.03
N ASN A 681 -33.01 -6.62 10.20
CA ASN A 681 -33.01 -8.02 10.60
C ASN A 681 -31.79 -8.41 11.44
N LEU A 682 -30.80 -7.56 11.47
CA LEU A 682 -29.54 -7.73 12.19
C LEU A 682 -29.47 -6.79 13.40
N ASP A 683 -28.76 -7.20 14.43
CA ASP A 683 -28.54 -6.37 15.63
C ASP A 683 -27.09 -5.88 15.76
N LYS A 684 -26.15 -6.57 15.14
CA LYS A 684 -24.72 -6.26 15.25
C LYS A 684 -23.96 -6.78 14.03
N VAL A 685 -22.90 -6.11 13.66
CA VAL A 685 -21.88 -6.62 12.72
C VAL A 685 -20.54 -6.76 13.43
N ILE A 686 -19.85 -7.86 13.15
CA ILE A 686 -18.50 -8.14 13.66
C ILE A 686 -17.62 -8.45 12.46
N VAL A 687 -16.59 -7.61 12.28
CA VAL A 687 -15.62 -7.76 11.20
C VAL A 687 -14.35 -8.38 11.76
N ILE A 688 -13.92 -9.48 11.15
CA ILE A 688 -12.73 -10.24 11.55
C ILE A 688 -11.79 -10.28 10.35
N ASP A 689 -10.84 -9.34 10.35
CA ASP A 689 -9.81 -9.18 9.34
C ASP A 689 -8.44 -9.63 9.86
N GLN A 690 -7.45 -9.66 8.99
CA GLN A 690 -6.07 -10.07 9.29
C GLN A 690 -5.25 -8.96 9.99
N SER A 691 -5.85 -7.80 10.30
CA SER A 691 -5.13 -6.73 10.99
C SER A 691 -4.67 -7.17 12.38
N PRO A 692 -3.51 -6.68 12.85
CA PRO A 692 -3.00 -7.03 14.18
C PRO A 692 -4.00 -6.68 15.29
N ILE A 693 -4.03 -7.48 16.36
CA ILE A 693 -4.86 -7.20 17.56
C ILE A 693 -4.37 -6.00 18.36
N GLY A 694 -3.30 -5.37 17.94
CA GLY A 694 -2.75 -4.14 18.51
C GLY A 694 -1.41 -3.79 17.87
N ARG A 695 -1.03 -2.52 17.95
CA ARG A 695 0.17 -1.99 17.28
C ARG A 695 1.42 -1.93 18.20
N THR A 696 1.27 -2.24 19.48
CA THR A 696 2.35 -2.13 20.46
C THR A 696 2.70 -3.48 21.05
N PRO A 697 3.93 -3.68 21.55
CA PRO A 697 4.32 -4.90 22.25
C PRO A 697 3.47 -5.23 23.50
N ARG A 698 2.73 -4.26 24.04
CA ARG A 698 1.82 -4.45 25.20
C ARG A 698 0.54 -5.18 24.84
N SER A 699 0.11 -5.08 23.59
CA SER A 699 -1.07 -5.82 23.10
C SER A 699 -0.72 -7.30 22.99
N ASN A 700 -1.58 -8.16 23.51
CA ASN A 700 -1.40 -9.61 23.49
C ASN A 700 -2.78 -10.32 23.55
N PRO A 701 -2.85 -11.64 23.33
CA PRO A 701 -4.10 -12.39 23.39
C PRO A 701 -4.87 -12.21 24.69
N ALA A 702 -4.18 -12.19 25.86
CA ALA A 702 -4.84 -12.01 27.15
C ALA A 702 -5.49 -10.63 27.31
N THR A 703 -4.85 -9.56 26.82
CA THR A 703 -5.43 -8.20 26.90
C THR A 703 -6.60 -8.04 25.94
N TYR A 704 -6.47 -8.57 24.71
CA TYR A 704 -7.49 -8.45 23.69
C TYR A 704 -8.78 -9.20 24.03
N THR A 705 -8.66 -10.43 24.54
CA THR A 705 -9.83 -11.24 24.97
C THR A 705 -10.44 -10.78 26.29
N GLY A 706 -9.81 -9.82 26.98
CA GLY A 706 -10.20 -9.38 28.32
C GLY A 706 -9.83 -10.36 29.44
N LEU A 707 -9.18 -11.48 29.11
CA LEU A 707 -8.71 -12.51 30.06
C LEU A 707 -7.75 -11.92 31.10
N PHE A 708 -6.92 -10.97 30.71
CA PHE A 708 -5.92 -10.37 31.58
C PHE A 708 -6.55 -9.62 32.78
N GLY A 709 -7.75 -9.05 32.63
CA GLY A 709 -8.50 -8.45 33.71
C GLY A 709 -8.80 -9.47 34.80
N ASP A 710 -9.33 -10.62 34.42
CA ASP A 710 -9.69 -11.71 35.36
C ASP A 710 -8.43 -12.29 36.03
N ILE A 711 -7.32 -12.43 35.30
CA ILE A 711 -6.02 -12.88 35.87
C ILE A 711 -5.51 -11.88 36.91
N ARG A 712 -5.52 -10.58 36.62
CA ARG A 712 -5.10 -9.55 37.60
C ARG A 712 -5.94 -9.52 38.88
N GLU A 713 -7.27 -9.68 38.74
CA GLU A 713 -8.16 -9.79 39.88
C GLU A 713 -7.84 -11.03 40.74
N LEU A 714 -7.52 -12.15 40.09
CA LEU A 714 -7.11 -13.36 40.78
C LEU A 714 -5.84 -13.16 41.62
N PHE A 715 -4.80 -12.55 41.00
CA PHE A 715 -3.55 -12.26 41.69
C PHE A 715 -3.73 -11.29 42.85
N ALA A 716 -4.59 -10.28 42.72
CA ALA A 716 -4.92 -9.36 43.83
C ALA A 716 -5.62 -10.04 45.00
N LYS A 717 -6.26 -11.18 44.78
CA LYS A 717 -6.94 -11.95 45.84
C LYS A 717 -6.01 -12.92 46.55
N THR A 718 -4.77 -13.11 46.11
CA THR A 718 -3.80 -14.00 46.77
C THR A 718 -3.42 -13.47 48.17
N PRO A 719 -3.06 -14.35 49.13
CA PRO A 719 -2.65 -13.93 50.47
C PRO A 719 -1.49 -12.93 50.46
N ASP A 720 -0.48 -13.17 49.63
CA ASP A 720 0.71 -12.33 49.50
C ASP A 720 0.37 -10.93 49.00
N ALA A 721 -0.51 -10.82 47.98
CA ALA A 721 -0.95 -9.55 47.44
C ALA A 721 -1.74 -8.75 48.49
N LYS A 722 -2.64 -9.42 49.24
CA LYS A 722 -3.43 -8.79 50.29
C LYS A 722 -2.52 -8.31 51.44
N ALA A 723 -1.55 -9.10 51.89
CA ALA A 723 -0.59 -8.74 52.91
C ALA A 723 0.23 -7.49 52.52
N LYS A 724 0.54 -7.32 51.24
CA LYS A 724 1.28 -6.17 50.69
C LYS A 724 0.36 -5.02 50.28
N GLY A 725 -0.95 -5.12 50.40
CA GLY A 725 -1.93 -4.11 49.97
C GLY A 725 -2.02 -3.90 48.46
N TYR A 726 -1.70 -4.92 47.68
CA TYR A 726 -1.67 -4.82 46.19
C TYR A 726 -3.07 -5.02 45.61
N THR A 727 -3.49 -4.07 44.82
CA THR A 727 -4.72 -4.13 44.01
C THR A 727 -4.48 -4.70 42.62
N ALA A 728 -5.54 -4.97 41.88
CA ALA A 728 -5.44 -5.45 40.46
C ALA A 728 -4.63 -4.52 39.58
N GLY A 729 -4.55 -3.21 39.88
CA GLY A 729 -3.72 -2.23 39.18
C GLY A 729 -2.22 -2.54 39.27
N ARG A 730 -1.75 -3.10 40.41
CA ARG A 730 -0.34 -3.48 40.58
C ARG A 730 0.11 -4.53 39.58
N PHE A 731 -0.78 -5.42 39.17
CA PHE A 731 -0.51 -6.50 38.23
C PHE A 731 -0.71 -6.09 36.76
N SER A 732 -0.89 -4.78 36.50
CA SER A 732 -0.96 -4.24 35.13
C SER A 732 0.41 -3.76 34.67
N PHE A 733 0.87 -4.23 33.53
CA PHE A 733 2.09 -3.68 32.89
C PHE A 733 1.85 -2.32 32.19
N ASN A 734 0.61 -1.83 32.12
CA ASN A 734 0.28 -0.52 31.55
C ASN A 734 0.29 0.60 32.59
N THR A 735 0.20 0.29 33.90
CA THR A 735 0.11 1.27 34.99
C THR A 735 1.40 1.33 35.80
N LYS A 736 1.77 2.54 36.24
CA LYS A 736 2.92 2.73 37.12
C LYS A 736 2.76 1.97 38.44
N GLY A 737 3.86 1.59 39.04
CA GLY A 737 3.91 0.94 40.36
C GLY A 737 4.23 -0.56 40.31
N GLY A 738 3.67 -1.33 39.38
CA GLY A 738 3.94 -2.77 39.24
C GLY A 738 4.79 -3.14 38.04
N ARG A 739 4.82 -2.29 37.02
CA ARG A 739 5.59 -2.50 35.79
C ARG A 739 7.08 -2.20 35.96
N CYS A 740 7.90 -2.70 35.07
CA CYS A 740 9.27 -2.25 34.92
C CYS A 740 9.28 -0.85 34.33
N GLU A 741 9.81 0.14 35.03
CA GLU A 741 9.82 1.52 34.56
C GLU A 741 10.88 1.77 33.49
N ALA A 742 11.91 0.93 33.36
CA ALA A 742 12.95 1.07 32.34
C ALA A 742 12.43 0.80 30.91
N CYS A 743 11.47 -0.11 30.74
CA CYS A 743 10.80 -0.42 29.48
C CYS A 743 9.30 -0.07 29.51
N GLU A 744 8.85 0.61 30.57
CA GLU A 744 7.46 0.99 30.78
C GLU A 744 6.44 -0.16 30.62
N GLY A 745 6.86 -1.41 30.86
CA GLY A 745 6.03 -2.60 30.77
C GLY A 745 6.03 -3.27 29.39
N ASP A 746 6.79 -2.76 28.41
CA ASP A 746 6.90 -3.37 27.06
C ASP A 746 7.68 -4.70 27.10
N GLY A 747 8.61 -4.86 28.05
CA GLY A 747 9.53 -5.99 28.10
C GLY A 747 10.70 -5.87 27.13
N VAL A 748 10.59 -4.99 26.15
CA VAL A 748 11.58 -4.69 25.12
C VAL A 748 11.81 -3.18 25.04
N LYS A 749 12.98 -2.78 24.53
CA LYS A 749 13.29 -1.40 24.15
C LYS A 749 13.29 -1.30 22.64
N LYS A 750 12.55 -0.33 22.11
CA LYS A 750 12.55 0.01 20.69
C LYS A 750 13.77 0.89 20.41
N ILE A 751 14.59 0.49 19.47
CA ILE A 751 15.70 1.29 18.93
C ILE A 751 15.27 1.75 17.54
N GLU A 752 15.00 3.05 17.41
CA GLU A 752 14.60 3.64 16.14
C GLU A 752 15.81 3.78 15.22
N MET A 753 15.72 3.18 14.04
CA MET A 753 16.76 3.19 13.02
C MET A 753 16.24 4.01 11.83
N HIS A 754 16.65 5.28 11.71
CA HIS A 754 16.11 6.25 10.74
C HIS A 754 16.00 5.75 9.29
N PHE A 755 16.87 4.84 8.86
CA PHE A 755 16.90 4.29 7.48
C PHE A 755 16.66 2.78 7.40
N LEU A 756 16.52 2.11 8.54
CA LEU A 756 16.32 0.67 8.65
C LEU A 756 15.07 0.38 9.48
N PRO A 757 14.50 -0.84 9.43
CA PRO A 757 13.44 -1.23 10.33
C PRO A 757 13.85 -1.10 11.79
N ASP A 758 12.91 -0.67 12.64
CA ASP A 758 13.13 -0.55 14.08
C ASP A 758 13.53 -1.89 14.70
N VAL A 759 14.52 -1.86 15.59
CA VAL A 759 15.01 -3.05 16.29
C VAL A 759 14.43 -3.09 17.70
N TYR A 760 13.90 -4.25 18.10
CA TYR A 760 13.37 -4.49 19.44
C TYR A 760 14.34 -5.38 20.23
N VAL A 761 14.94 -4.83 21.28
CA VAL A 761 15.90 -5.54 22.13
C VAL A 761 15.25 -5.81 23.50
N LYS A 762 15.48 -6.99 24.09
CA LYS A 762 15.00 -7.29 25.44
C LYS A 762 15.48 -6.23 26.44
N CYS A 763 14.61 -5.82 27.35
CA CYS A 763 14.95 -4.85 28.39
C CYS A 763 16.01 -5.42 29.33
N ASP A 764 17.10 -4.69 29.55
CA ASP A 764 18.25 -5.09 30.37
C ASP A 764 17.89 -5.20 31.86
N VAL A 765 16.84 -4.49 32.35
CA VAL A 765 16.43 -4.44 33.74
C VAL A 765 15.49 -5.59 34.09
N CYS A 766 14.44 -5.80 33.29
CA CYS A 766 13.45 -6.85 33.56
C CYS A 766 13.69 -8.14 32.76
N HIS A 767 14.64 -8.17 31.83
CA HIS A 767 14.96 -9.30 30.97
C HIS A 767 13.74 -9.87 30.24
N GLY A 768 12.86 -9.00 29.76
CA GLY A 768 11.61 -9.35 29.08
C GLY A 768 10.41 -9.60 29.98
N LYS A 769 10.57 -9.60 31.32
CA LYS A 769 9.50 -9.98 32.27
C LYS A 769 8.44 -8.91 32.49
N ARG A 770 8.59 -7.69 31.95
CA ARG A 770 7.62 -6.57 31.98
C ARG A 770 7.32 -5.95 33.34
N TYR A 771 7.58 -6.63 34.44
CA TYR A 771 7.27 -6.23 35.81
C TYR A 771 8.53 -5.97 36.65
N ASN A 772 8.34 -5.22 37.74
CA ASN A 772 9.36 -5.10 38.77
C ASN A 772 9.40 -6.36 39.67
N ARG A 773 10.49 -6.51 40.42
CA ARG A 773 10.75 -7.69 41.26
C ARG A 773 9.63 -7.92 42.29
N ASP A 774 9.19 -6.90 42.99
CA ASP A 774 8.19 -7.00 44.06
C ASP A 774 6.82 -7.54 43.56
N THR A 775 6.46 -7.22 42.31
CA THR A 775 5.24 -7.75 41.67
C THR A 775 5.42 -9.21 41.29
N LEU A 776 6.64 -9.61 40.81
CA LEU A 776 6.95 -10.98 40.46
C LEU A 776 7.06 -11.92 41.65
N ASP A 777 7.29 -11.38 42.86
CA ASP A 777 7.34 -12.18 44.12
C ASP A 777 5.98 -12.73 44.51
N VAL A 778 4.88 -12.07 44.08
CA VAL A 778 3.51 -12.57 44.30
C VAL A 778 3.22 -13.76 43.40
N LYS A 779 2.82 -14.90 44.00
CA LYS A 779 2.61 -16.15 43.27
C LYS A 779 1.20 -16.69 43.46
N TYR A 780 0.65 -17.26 42.39
CA TYR A 780 -0.55 -18.08 42.45
C TYR A 780 -0.19 -19.50 41.97
N LYS A 781 -0.48 -20.52 42.80
CA LYS A 781 -0.03 -21.91 42.58
C LYS A 781 1.47 -22.00 42.15
N GLY A 782 2.34 -21.21 42.84
CA GLY A 782 3.78 -21.21 42.60
C GLY A 782 4.26 -20.42 41.38
N LYS A 783 3.37 -19.84 40.58
CA LYS A 783 3.68 -19.07 39.36
C LYS A 783 3.46 -17.57 39.57
N SER A 784 4.39 -16.74 39.12
CA SER A 784 4.23 -15.28 39.04
C SER A 784 3.31 -14.89 37.90
N ILE A 785 2.87 -13.63 37.87
CA ILE A 785 2.05 -13.13 36.79
C ILE A 785 2.76 -13.19 35.42
N TYR A 786 4.08 -13.03 35.38
CA TYR A 786 4.87 -13.22 34.16
C TYR A 786 4.87 -14.68 33.73
N ASP A 787 5.08 -15.63 34.65
CA ASP A 787 5.07 -17.05 34.33
C ASP A 787 3.72 -17.47 33.72
N VAL A 788 2.62 -16.88 34.19
CA VAL A 788 1.28 -17.10 33.63
C VAL A 788 1.16 -16.53 32.21
N LEU A 789 1.69 -15.35 31.98
CA LEU A 789 1.70 -14.76 30.62
C LEU A 789 2.62 -15.53 29.66
N ASP A 790 3.66 -16.19 30.17
CA ASP A 790 4.59 -16.99 29.38
C ASP A 790 4.09 -18.42 29.11
N MET A 791 3.04 -18.88 29.82
CA MET A 791 2.36 -20.16 29.53
C MET A 791 1.71 -20.15 28.15
N THR A 792 1.69 -21.32 27.52
CA THR A 792 0.82 -21.56 26.36
C THR A 792 -0.66 -21.53 26.77
N VAL A 793 -1.55 -21.30 25.83
CA VAL A 793 -3.00 -21.34 26.07
C VAL A 793 -3.41 -22.72 26.61
N GLU A 794 -2.84 -23.81 26.07
CA GLU A 794 -3.11 -25.19 26.52
C GLU A 794 -2.66 -25.42 27.97
N GLU A 795 -1.47 -24.99 28.34
CA GLU A 795 -0.99 -25.03 29.72
C GLU A 795 -1.89 -24.20 30.65
N GLY A 796 -2.30 -23.02 30.19
CA GLY A 796 -3.22 -22.15 30.91
C GLY A 796 -4.59 -22.78 31.15
N VAL A 797 -5.16 -23.52 30.19
CA VAL A 797 -6.42 -24.26 30.37
C VAL A 797 -6.30 -25.25 31.54
N ARG A 798 -5.21 -26.01 31.59
CA ARG A 798 -4.94 -26.98 32.70
C ARG A 798 -4.70 -26.27 34.04
N PHE A 799 -3.93 -25.17 34.00
CA PHE A 799 -3.54 -24.42 35.19
C PHE A 799 -4.76 -23.76 35.91
N PHE A 800 -5.69 -23.22 35.12
CA PHE A 800 -6.88 -22.51 35.61
C PHE A 800 -8.16 -23.36 35.60
N ASP A 801 -8.07 -24.69 35.50
CA ASP A 801 -9.25 -25.58 35.45
C ASP A 801 -10.27 -25.31 36.54
N GLY A 802 -9.85 -24.98 37.78
CA GLY A 802 -10.74 -24.61 38.90
C GLY A 802 -11.32 -23.20 38.83
N ILE A 803 -11.10 -22.40 37.78
CA ILE A 803 -11.60 -21.04 37.65
C ILE A 803 -12.34 -20.89 36.32
N PRO A 804 -13.66 -21.20 36.27
CA PRO A 804 -14.42 -21.29 35.01
C PRO A 804 -14.35 -20.03 34.15
N ARG A 805 -14.30 -18.85 34.77
CA ARG A 805 -14.26 -17.56 34.06
C ARG A 805 -12.99 -17.38 33.23
N ILE A 806 -11.84 -17.88 33.70
CA ILE A 806 -10.57 -17.86 33.02
C ILE A 806 -10.48 -19.06 32.08
N ALA A 807 -10.79 -20.27 32.57
CA ALA A 807 -10.67 -21.52 31.85
C ALA A 807 -11.51 -21.54 30.54
N ASN A 808 -12.77 -21.03 30.60
CA ASN A 808 -13.62 -21.01 29.41
C ASN A 808 -13.07 -20.12 28.30
N ARG A 809 -12.50 -18.96 28.62
CA ARG A 809 -11.89 -18.08 27.61
C ARG A 809 -10.62 -18.71 27.00
N LEU A 810 -9.80 -19.35 27.82
CA LEU A 810 -8.64 -20.09 27.33
C LEU A 810 -9.04 -21.27 26.46
N LYS A 811 -10.09 -22.00 26.88
CA LYS A 811 -10.63 -23.09 26.07
C LYS A 811 -11.12 -22.62 24.70
N THR A 812 -11.81 -21.47 24.63
CA THR A 812 -12.24 -20.90 23.35
C THR A 812 -11.04 -20.57 22.44
N LEU A 813 -9.93 -20.09 23.00
CA LEU A 813 -8.69 -19.88 22.24
C LEU A 813 -8.09 -21.22 21.75
N ALA A 814 -8.13 -22.26 22.57
CA ALA A 814 -7.68 -23.59 22.17
C ALA A 814 -8.58 -24.22 21.08
N ASP A 815 -9.89 -24.05 21.19
CA ASP A 815 -10.88 -24.57 20.23
C ASP A 815 -10.72 -23.99 18.81
N VAL A 816 -10.24 -22.73 18.68
CA VAL A 816 -9.90 -22.14 17.39
C VAL A 816 -8.49 -22.52 16.90
N GLY A 817 -7.84 -23.51 17.53
CA GLY A 817 -6.52 -24.00 17.12
C GLY A 817 -5.34 -23.15 17.61
N LEU A 818 -5.50 -22.28 18.63
CA LEU A 818 -4.45 -21.43 19.19
C LEU A 818 -3.89 -21.95 20.52
N GLY A 819 -3.98 -23.28 20.77
CA GLY A 819 -3.46 -23.89 22.00
C GLY A 819 -1.97 -23.68 22.25
N TYR A 820 -1.20 -23.55 21.18
CA TYR A 820 0.26 -23.42 21.19
C TYR A 820 0.80 -22.02 21.46
N ILE A 821 0.00 -20.93 21.22
CA ILE A 821 0.50 -19.57 21.43
C ILE A 821 0.61 -19.24 22.93
N LYS A 822 1.52 -18.35 23.29
CA LYS A 822 1.64 -17.89 24.69
C LYS A 822 0.52 -16.88 25.01
N ILE A 823 -0.04 -16.98 26.22
CA ILE A 823 -1.11 -16.09 26.70
C ILE A 823 -0.72 -14.62 26.60
N GLY A 824 0.55 -14.28 26.90
CA GLY A 824 1.11 -12.93 26.83
C GLY A 824 1.95 -12.65 25.58
N GLN A 825 1.84 -13.45 24.51
CA GLN A 825 2.58 -13.24 23.26
C GLN A 825 2.28 -11.87 22.66
N SER A 826 3.31 -11.10 22.31
CA SER A 826 3.13 -9.78 21.70
C SER A 826 2.34 -9.86 20.40
N SER A 827 1.40 -8.93 20.20
CA SER A 827 0.64 -8.82 18.93
C SER A 827 1.52 -8.65 17.70
N THR A 828 2.71 -8.05 17.87
CA THR A 828 3.67 -7.83 16.77
C THR A 828 4.35 -9.10 16.29
N THR A 829 4.27 -10.20 17.06
CA THR A 829 4.86 -11.51 16.73
C THR A 829 3.81 -12.51 16.26
N LEU A 830 2.54 -12.16 16.30
CA LEU A 830 1.47 -13.00 15.76
C LEU A 830 1.40 -12.87 14.25
N SER A 831 1.16 -13.98 13.56
CA SER A 831 0.78 -13.96 12.14
C SER A 831 -0.62 -13.36 11.95
N GLY A 832 -0.94 -12.93 10.72
CA GLY A 832 -2.26 -12.40 10.39
C GLY A 832 -3.39 -13.38 10.73
N GLY A 833 -3.22 -14.67 10.39
CA GLY A 833 -4.19 -15.72 10.70
C GLY A 833 -4.32 -16.00 12.21
N GLU A 834 -3.22 -15.93 12.99
CA GLU A 834 -3.30 -16.05 14.45
C GLU A 834 -4.06 -14.88 15.08
N ALA A 835 -3.78 -13.64 14.64
CA ALA A 835 -4.49 -12.45 15.09
C ALA A 835 -5.99 -12.55 14.78
N GLN A 836 -6.36 -13.01 13.61
CA GLN A 836 -7.74 -13.22 13.18
C GLN A 836 -8.45 -14.27 14.06
N ARG A 837 -7.80 -15.39 14.35
CA ARG A 837 -8.34 -16.42 15.25
C ARG A 837 -8.49 -15.95 16.70
N VAL A 838 -7.60 -15.08 17.20
CA VAL A 838 -7.76 -14.44 18.50
C VAL A 838 -9.02 -13.54 18.53
N LYS A 839 -9.27 -12.78 17.44
CA LYS A 839 -10.50 -11.98 17.31
C LYS A 839 -11.74 -12.87 17.30
N LEU A 840 -11.72 -13.97 16.53
CA LEU A 840 -12.81 -14.94 16.47
C LEU A 840 -13.09 -15.56 17.83
N ALA A 841 -12.07 -16.04 18.56
CA ALA A 841 -12.20 -16.59 19.90
C ALA A 841 -12.81 -15.60 20.90
N THR A 842 -12.47 -14.31 20.76
CA THR A 842 -13.03 -13.26 21.61
C THR A 842 -14.54 -13.13 21.41
N GLU A 843 -15.00 -13.18 20.16
CA GLU A 843 -16.43 -13.09 19.87
C GLU A 843 -17.20 -14.37 20.27
N LEU A 844 -16.59 -15.55 20.06
CA LEU A 844 -17.16 -16.83 20.50
C LEU A 844 -17.35 -16.91 22.04
N SER A 845 -16.50 -16.22 22.79
CA SER A 845 -16.62 -16.18 24.26
C SER A 845 -17.79 -15.33 24.78
N LYS A 846 -18.44 -14.55 23.89
CA LYS A 846 -19.59 -13.69 24.19
C LYS A 846 -20.90 -14.45 23.95
N ARG A 847 -21.96 -14.00 24.66
CA ARG A 847 -23.31 -14.57 24.43
C ARG A 847 -23.83 -14.16 23.06
N SER A 848 -24.19 -15.12 22.24
CA SER A 848 -24.81 -14.89 20.95
C SER A 848 -26.27 -14.42 21.07
N THR A 849 -26.67 -13.50 20.21
CA THR A 849 -28.06 -13.03 20.07
C THR A 849 -28.85 -13.80 18.98
N GLY A 850 -28.13 -14.53 18.10
CA GLY A 850 -28.70 -15.23 16.96
C GLY A 850 -29.07 -14.31 15.78
N ARG A 851 -28.69 -13.01 15.82
CA ARG A 851 -28.92 -12.04 14.73
C ARG A 851 -27.69 -11.24 14.38
N THR A 852 -26.52 -11.73 14.74
CA THR A 852 -25.25 -11.08 14.43
C THR A 852 -24.75 -11.48 13.05
N MET A 853 -24.26 -10.51 12.25
CA MET A 853 -23.51 -10.75 11.01
C MET A 853 -22.02 -10.81 11.31
N TYR A 854 -21.38 -11.94 11.05
CA TYR A 854 -19.93 -12.09 11.08
C TYR A 854 -19.39 -11.97 9.67
N ILE A 855 -18.44 -11.04 9.47
CA ILE A 855 -17.75 -10.84 8.19
C ILE A 855 -16.29 -11.24 8.39
N LEU A 856 -15.82 -12.22 7.62
CA LEU A 856 -14.44 -12.73 7.68
C LEU A 856 -13.77 -12.55 6.32
N ASP A 857 -12.52 -12.12 6.35
CA ASP A 857 -11.71 -11.91 5.14
C ASP A 857 -10.56 -12.94 5.11
N GLU A 858 -10.65 -13.91 4.20
CA GLU A 858 -9.70 -15.00 3.98
C GLU A 858 -9.24 -15.70 5.28
N PRO A 859 -10.17 -16.25 6.09
CA PRO A 859 -9.82 -16.80 7.41
C PRO A 859 -8.95 -18.06 7.38
N THR A 860 -8.78 -18.70 6.22
CA THR A 860 -7.93 -19.89 6.06
C THR A 860 -6.49 -19.58 5.74
N THR A 861 -6.12 -18.30 5.63
CA THR A 861 -4.75 -17.88 5.33
C THR A 861 -3.75 -18.49 6.31
N GLY A 862 -2.73 -19.19 5.79
CA GLY A 862 -1.67 -19.84 6.59
C GLY A 862 -2.13 -21.04 7.43
N LEU A 863 -3.29 -21.63 7.11
CA LEU A 863 -3.81 -22.79 7.81
C LEU A 863 -3.55 -24.09 7.05
N HIS A 864 -3.10 -25.09 7.77
CA HIS A 864 -3.10 -26.48 7.30
C HIS A 864 -4.55 -27.02 7.24
N SER A 865 -4.83 -27.99 6.35
CA SER A 865 -6.17 -28.57 6.16
C SER A 865 -6.83 -29.03 7.47
N ALA A 866 -6.07 -29.60 8.42
CA ALA A 866 -6.58 -29.98 9.74
C ALA A 866 -7.01 -28.78 10.61
N ASP A 867 -6.36 -27.61 10.45
CA ASP A 867 -6.76 -26.38 11.15
C ASP A 867 -7.95 -25.71 10.44
N VAL A 868 -8.06 -25.86 9.11
CA VAL A 868 -9.24 -25.44 8.33
C VAL A 868 -10.49 -26.21 8.77
N GLU A 869 -10.38 -27.53 8.97
CA GLU A 869 -11.48 -28.36 9.48
C GLU A 869 -12.03 -27.83 10.81
N LYS A 870 -11.15 -27.54 11.78
CA LYS A 870 -11.54 -26.95 13.08
C LYS A 870 -12.20 -25.58 12.91
N LEU A 871 -11.68 -24.74 12.00
CA LEU A 871 -12.27 -23.43 11.71
C LEU A 871 -13.69 -23.57 11.18
N ILE A 872 -13.90 -24.48 10.22
CA ILE A 872 -15.24 -24.77 9.66
C ILE A 872 -16.21 -25.19 10.77
N GLU A 873 -15.81 -26.11 11.66
CA GLU A 873 -16.65 -26.51 12.80
C GLU A 873 -17.07 -25.32 13.69
N VAL A 874 -16.16 -24.39 13.88
CA VAL A 874 -16.43 -23.17 14.66
C VAL A 874 -17.43 -22.27 13.94
N LEU A 875 -17.26 -22.06 12.63
CA LEU A 875 -18.17 -21.26 11.81
C LEU A 875 -19.55 -21.89 11.74
N GLU A 876 -19.63 -23.22 11.60
CA GLU A 876 -20.90 -23.94 11.62
C GLU A 876 -21.64 -23.77 12.94
N LYS A 877 -20.96 -23.89 14.09
CA LYS A 877 -21.54 -23.64 15.42
C LYS A 877 -22.11 -22.23 15.56
N LEU A 878 -21.46 -21.22 14.95
CA LEU A 878 -21.99 -19.85 14.94
C LEU A 878 -23.25 -19.74 14.10
N CYS A 879 -23.31 -20.37 12.94
CA CYS A 879 -24.53 -20.43 12.12
C CYS A 879 -25.67 -21.17 12.82
N ASP A 880 -25.38 -22.31 13.46
CA ASP A 880 -26.38 -23.11 14.20
C ASP A 880 -26.96 -22.32 15.38
N ALA A 881 -26.22 -21.37 15.93
CA ALA A 881 -26.73 -20.41 16.93
C ALA A 881 -27.62 -19.29 16.33
N GLY A 882 -27.98 -19.37 15.03
CA GLY A 882 -28.88 -18.44 14.33
C GLY A 882 -28.18 -17.24 13.68
N ASN A 883 -26.86 -17.09 13.80
CA ASN A 883 -26.11 -15.97 13.20
C ASN A 883 -25.92 -16.14 11.69
N SER A 884 -25.58 -15.04 11.03
CA SER A 884 -25.23 -15.03 9.61
C SER A 884 -23.73 -14.86 9.48
N ILE A 885 -23.11 -15.63 8.59
CA ILE A 885 -21.68 -15.57 8.31
C ILE A 885 -21.46 -15.22 6.85
N LEU A 886 -20.65 -14.22 6.58
CA LEU A 886 -20.21 -13.79 5.26
C LEU A 886 -18.68 -13.87 5.19
N VAL A 887 -18.16 -14.75 4.34
CA VAL A 887 -16.72 -15.02 4.24
C VAL A 887 -16.24 -14.72 2.83
N ILE A 888 -15.17 -13.95 2.69
CA ILE A 888 -14.40 -13.89 1.45
C ILE A 888 -13.42 -15.06 1.47
N GLU A 889 -13.48 -15.96 0.50
CA GLU A 889 -12.65 -17.17 0.49
C GLU A 889 -12.23 -17.63 -0.91
N HIS A 890 -11.07 -18.30 -0.93
CA HIS A 890 -10.51 -18.98 -2.09
C HIS A 890 -10.29 -20.47 -1.85
N ASN A 891 -10.26 -20.89 -0.58
CA ASN A 891 -10.09 -22.28 -0.19
C ASN A 891 -11.34 -23.10 -0.54
N LEU A 892 -11.19 -24.09 -1.46
CA LEU A 892 -12.29 -24.90 -1.93
C LEU A 892 -12.93 -25.77 -0.84
N ASP A 893 -12.17 -26.16 0.18
CA ASP A 893 -12.68 -26.93 1.31
C ASP A 893 -13.71 -26.14 2.12
N VAL A 894 -13.48 -24.83 2.32
CA VAL A 894 -14.44 -23.93 2.95
C VAL A 894 -15.61 -23.65 2.01
N ILE A 895 -15.33 -23.38 0.75
CA ILE A 895 -16.37 -23.01 -0.23
C ILE A 895 -17.37 -24.17 -0.42
N LYS A 896 -16.88 -25.43 -0.47
CA LYS A 896 -17.77 -26.60 -0.61
C LYS A 896 -18.66 -26.84 0.63
N THR A 897 -18.28 -26.32 1.81
CA THR A 897 -19.10 -26.46 3.02
C THR A 897 -20.11 -25.32 3.20
N ALA A 898 -19.98 -24.21 2.45
CA ALA A 898 -20.90 -23.08 2.53
C ALA A 898 -22.34 -23.43 2.13
N ASP A 899 -23.32 -22.77 2.73
CA ASP A 899 -24.74 -22.93 2.37
C ASP A 899 -25.07 -22.16 1.08
N TYR A 900 -24.41 -21.03 0.84
CA TYR A 900 -24.65 -20.16 -0.31
C TYR A 900 -23.34 -19.52 -0.80
N ILE A 901 -23.21 -19.39 -2.10
CA ILE A 901 -22.04 -18.77 -2.75
C ILE A 901 -22.49 -17.56 -3.56
N ILE A 902 -21.69 -16.51 -3.55
CA ILE A 902 -21.76 -15.36 -4.45
C ILE A 902 -20.43 -15.28 -5.18
N ASP A 903 -20.43 -15.67 -6.46
CA ASP A 903 -19.22 -15.73 -7.28
C ASP A 903 -19.10 -14.49 -8.17
N LEU A 904 -18.00 -13.72 -7.97
CA LEU A 904 -17.69 -12.48 -8.69
C LEU A 904 -16.65 -12.72 -9.79
N GLY A 905 -16.81 -12.03 -10.91
CA GLY A 905 -15.91 -12.19 -12.05
C GLY A 905 -16.43 -11.49 -13.30
N PRO A 906 -16.18 -12.11 -14.51
CA PRO A 906 -15.41 -13.36 -14.72
C PRO A 906 -13.91 -13.21 -14.52
N GLU A 907 -13.34 -12.01 -14.75
CA GLU A 907 -11.90 -11.71 -14.65
C GLU A 907 -11.60 -10.76 -13.49
N GLY A 908 -10.33 -10.38 -13.34
CA GLY A 908 -9.90 -9.32 -12.43
C GLY A 908 -9.97 -7.92 -13.05
N GLY A 909 -9.85 -6.87 -12.22
CA GLY A 909 -9.77 -5.47 -12.67
C GLY A 909 -10.98 -5.02 -13.48
N SER A 910 -10.76 -4.39 -14.62
CA SER A 910 -11.82 -3.89 -15.51
C SER A 910 -12.71 -4.98 -16.10
N GLY A 911 -12.18 -6.20 -16.26
CA GLY A 911 -12.91 -7.39 -16.72
C GLY A 911 -13.81 -8.04 -15.65
N GLY A 912 -13.66 -7.64 -14.39
CA GLY A 912 -14.40 -8.12 -13.24
C GLY A 912 -15.63 -7.28 -12.89
N GLY A 913 -16.05 -7.38 -11.63
CA GLY A 913 -17.08 -6.52 -11.05
C GLY A 913 -18.52 -6.94 -11.34
N ASN A 914 -18.74 -8.10 -11.93
CA ASN A 914 -20.07 -8.68 -12.15
C ASN A 914 -20.29 -9.91 -11.27
N ILE A 915 -21.57 -10.24 -11.03
CA ILE A 915 -21.94 -11.53 -10.45
C ILE A 915 -21.97 -12.56 -11.57
N VAL A 916 -21.19 -13.63 -11.44
CA VAL A 916 -21.12 -14.73 -12.41
C VAL A 916 -22.10 -15.81 -12.05
N ALA A 917 -22.20 -16.15 -10.77
CA ALA A 917 -23.09 -17.16 -10.27
C ALA A 917 -23.48 -16.89 -8.80
N CYS A 918 -24.70 -17.27 -8.43
CA CYS A 918 -25.18 -17.27 -7.05
C CYS A 918 -25.98 -18.55 -6.78
N GLY A 919 -25.90 -19.06 -5.57
CA GLY A 919 -26.67 -20.23 -5.14
C GLY A 919 -25.90 -21.19 -4.25
N THR A 920 -26.41 -22.40 -4.10
CA THR A 920 -25.65 -23.44 -3.37
C THR A 920 -24.41 -23.87 -4.16
N PRO A 921 -23.39 -24.43 -3.50
CA PRO A 921 -22.20 -24.94 -4.19
C PRO A 921 -22.53 -25.84 -5.40
N GLU A 922 -23.53 -26.68 -5.28
CA GLU A 922 -23.99 -27.58 -6.36
C GLU A 922 -24.57 -26.82 -7.55
N ASN A 923 -25.22 -25.67 -7.30
CA ASN A 923 -25.75 -24.81 -8.36
C ASN A 923 -24.65 -24.04 -9.07
N VAL A 924 -23.71 -23.49 -8.31
CA VAL A 924 -22.54 -22.75 -8.85
C VAL A 924 -21.67 -23.71 -9.69
N ALA A 925 -21.49 -24.97 -9.27
CA ALA A 925 -20.72 -25.97 -10.00
C ALA A 925 -21.28 -26.29 -11.39
N LYS A 926 -22.57 -25.97 -11.67
CA LYS A 926 -23.21 -26.16 -12.98
C LYS A 926 -23.01 -24.99 -13.94
N VAL A 927 -22.51 -23.85 -13.44
CA VAL A 927 -22.31 -22.62 -14.24
C VAL A 927 -20.95 -22.67 -14.91
N GLU A 928 -20.89 -22.91 -16.20
CA GLU A 928 -19.64 -23.05 -16.97
C GLU A 928 -18.77 -21.78 -16.95
N LYS A 929 -19.38 -20.62 -16.83
CA LYS A 929 -18.63 -19.33 -16.76
C LYS A 929 -18.00 -19.07 -15.39
N SER A 930 -18.34 -19.83 -14.37
CA SER A 930 -17.78 -19.71 -13.03
C SER A 930 -16.50 -20.54 -12.92
N TYR A 931 -15.36 -19.90 -12.80
CA TYR A 931 -14.11 -20.61 -12.52
C TYR A 931 -14.19 -21.35 -11.18
N THR A 932 -14.72 -20.72 -10.15
CA THR A 932 -14.96 -21.37 -8.85
C THR A 932 -15.82 -22.62 -9.02
N GLY A 933 -16.90 -22.54 -9.82
CA GLY A 933 -17.77 -23.66 -10.12
C GLY A 933 -17.07 -24.82 -10.82
N GLN A 934 -16.18 -24.52 -11.77
CA GLN A 934 -15.42 -25.58 -12.48
C GLN A 934 -14.51 -26.37 -11.53
N PHE A 935 -13.86 -25.72 -10.57
CA PHE A 935 -13.03 -26.40 -9.56
C PHE A 935 -13.89 -27.14 -8.52
N LEU A 936 -14.99 -26.56 -8.06
CA LEU A 936 -15.93 -27.20 -7.13
C LEU A 936 -16.52 -28.49 -7.66
N LYS A 937 -16.81 -28.55 -8.96
CA LYS A 937 -17.35 -29.76 -9.62
C LYS A 937 -16.49 -31.02 -9.38
N LYS A 938 -15.20 -30.86 -9.13
CA LYS A 938 -14.27 -31.97 -8.86
C LYS A 938 -14.32 -32.41 -7.39
N MET A 939 -14.87 -31.61 -6.49
CA MET A 939 -14.84 -31.83 -5.04
C MET A 939 -16.23 -32.17 -4.44
N LEU A 940 -17.33 -31.88 -5.18
CA LEU A 940 -18.71 -32.21 -4.84
C LEU A 940 -19.08 -33.60 -5.41
#